data_0d7b98d9145bd2cc2e0cbddda86b4694
#
_entry.id   0d7b98d9145bd2cc2e0cbddda86b4694
#
_cell.length_a   1.000
_cell.length_b   1.000
_cell.length_c   1.000
_cell.angle_alpha   90.00
_cell.angle_beta   90.00
_cell.angle_gamma   90.00
#
_symmetry.space_group_name_H-M   'P 1'
#
loop_
_entity.id
_entity.type
_entity.pdbx_description
1 polymer ?
#
loop_
_entity_poly.entity_id
_entity_poly.type
_entity_poly.pdbx_seq_one_letter_code
_entity_poly.pdbx_strand_id
1 'polypeptide(L)'
;VSTANLTRAETAARSAAVTVLSYRVELDISGAPDNSEPGFATSTTVEFDSGTSETWIDFLGPEVRSVTVNGEAVDIEFDGARIALRGLRASNTVVIAAVGAYSRSGEGLHRFHDPVDGRTYLYTQYEPSDARRVFACFEQPDMKAPFTFVVTAPAGWEVVSNRPAALHHVDDTRQVVEFSPTLPISTYITAIVAGPYHRVESIWSRDDLTVPIGVLCRASLAQYLDADAIVEVTKQGLDFFAEHFDYPYPWGKYDQVFVPEYNLGAMENPGCVTFTEAYVFRGAATAAQYEGRANTILHEMAHMWFGDLVTMVWWDDLWLKESFADFMGALASVEATEWTDAWVAFANRRKAWAYSQDQLPTTHPIVADIVDLEAAKLNFDGITYAKGASVLKQLVAYVGRDAFFEGSRRYFREHAFGNTTLADLLAELSASSGRDLGAWAQAWLQTTGVSTLTLEGGDDVRGYEIVQSDPRPHRLAVGLYDFDDAGDLVRRDRVELDVVAERTPVDLSPATLRLLNDGDLTYAKVRLDAGSLATVERSLDRVVDPLARGLIWSALWNATRDGELAPERYLTMARAFAPSEPNMALLTAVLANASFAIGHYLPTEARDRWRREWLETCWTAMQEAESGSGGQLAWARAAAAAAVVDDRHAADIRAILDGGRPGPDGLRLDPDLRWALWTALSATGHADPETLDVELARDDTASGRTAQLRALAARPDPEVKARAWASALEDTALSNDHLDAVIAGFRAGERRDLIAGYDDAYFAAIRGVWAQRSIEIARRIVLGLFPASDSVDSVDSWLAANVDAPGALCRLVTEQRDHLARDLRIRATWC
;
A
#
# COMPACT_ATOMS: atom_id res chain seq x y z
N VAL A 1 12.87 26.96 -0.69
CA VAL A 1 11.74 26.01 -0.62
C VAL A 1 10.81 26.35 -1.77
N SER A 2 10.39 25.37 -2.55
CA SER A 2 9.42 25.57 -3.62
C SER A 2 8.08 26.01 -3.04
N THR A 3 7.40 26.99 -3.62
CA THR A 3 6.03 27.38 -3.24
C THR A 3 5.00 26.26 -3.43
N ALA A 4 5.36 25.24 -4.22
CA ALA A 4 4.56 24.02 -4.39
C ALA A 4 4.46 23.15 -3.13
N ASN A 5 5.43 23.20 -2.21
CA ASN A 5 5.40 22.46 -0.97
C ASN A 5 4.66 23.28 0.12
N LEU A 6 3.34 23.08 0.24
CA LEU A 6 2.52 23.79 1.23
C LEU A 6 2.89 23.37 2.64
N THR A 7 3.03 24.35 3.53
CA THR A 7 3.30 24.10 4.95
C THR A 7 2.02 24.10 5.78
N ARG A 8 2.03 23.35 6.88
CA ARG A 8 0.93 23.35 7.88
C ARG A 8 0.59 24.77 8.37
N ALA A 9 1.60 25.62 8.59
CA ALA A 9 1.38 26.97 9.07
C ALA A 9 0.67 27.87 8.04
N GLU A 10 1.04 27.75 6.75
CA GLU A 10 0.39 28.49 5.66
C GLU A 10 -1.06 28.05 5.48
N THR A 11 -1.32 26.73 5.47
CA THR A 11 -2.66 26.18 5.30
C THR A 11 -3.58 26.53 6.48
N ALA A 12 -3.09 26.46 7.72
CA ALA A 12 -3.84 26.90 8.90
C ALA A 12 -4.19 28.39 8.86
N ALA A 13 -3.26 29.25 8.41
CA ALA A 13 -3.52 30.68 8.26
C ALA A 13 -4.56 30.93 7.14
N ARG A 14 -4.54 30.15 6.06
CA ARG A 14 -5.49 30.24 4.95
C ARG A 14 -6.89 29.82 5.37
N SER A 15 -7.05 28.66 6.04
CA SER A 15 -8.36 28.22 6.54
C SER A 15 -8.97 29.20 7.54
N ALA A 16 -8.13 29.86 8.37
CA ALA A 16 -8.64 30.88 9.30
C ALA A 16 -9.17 32.15 8.60
N ALA A 17 -8.75 32.40 7.36
CA ALA A 17 -9.08 33.60 6.60
C ALA A 17 -10.10 33.36 5.47
N VAL A 18 -10.22 32.14 4.98
CA VAL A 18 -11.00 31.77 3.78
C VAL A 18 -11.96 30.60 4.10
N THR A 19 -13.20 30.76 3.72
CA THR A 19 -14.23 29.70 3.79
C THR A 19 -14.75 29.45 2.38
N VAL A 20 -14.49 28.25 1.84
CA VAL A 20 -14.93 27.86 0.49
C VAL A 20 -16.40 27.46 0.54
N LEU A 21 -17.19 27.96 -0.40
CA LEU A 21 -18.62 27.71 -0.50
C LEU A 21 -18.94 26.68 -1.59
N SER A 22 -18.29 26.78 -2.74
CA SER A 22 -18.49 25.85 -3.86
C SER A 22 -17.37 25.90 -4.89
N TYR A 23 -17.23 24.80 -5.62
CA TYR A 23 -16.44 24.69 -6.85
C TYR A 23 -17.30 24.27 -8.04
N ARG A 24 -17.09 24.90 -9.20
CA ARG A 24 -17.48 24.38 -10.51
C ARG A 24 -16.21 24.18 -11.35
N VAL A 25 -15.92 22.95 -11.71
CA VAL A 25 -14.71 22.58 -12.45
C VAL A 25 -15.11 22.05 -13.82
N GLU A 26 -14.65 22.71 -14.88
CA GLU A 26 -14.89 22.32 -16.27
C GLU A 26 -13.59 21.82 -16.89
N LEU A 27 -13.61 20.60 -17.43
CA LEU A 27 -12.48 19.94 -18.06
C LEU A 27 -12.80 19.60 -19.51
N ASP A 28 -11.92 19.93 -20.45
CA ASP A 28 -12.01 19.46 -21.83
C ASP A 28 -10.90 18.45 -22.10
N ILE A 29 -11.24 17.17 -22.04
CA ILE A 29 -10.37 16.04 -22.30
C ILE A 29 -10.68 15.36 -23.64
N SER A 30 -11.44 16.02 -24.51
CA SER A 30 -11.82 15.49 -25.82
C SER A 30 -10.64 15.22 -26.75
N GLY A 31 -9.50 15.90 -26.52
CA GLY A 31 -8.24 15.66 -27.22
C GLY A 31 -7.40 14.49 -26.69
N ALA A 32 -7.76 13.87 -25.56
CA ALA A 32 -6.95 12.84 -24.92
C ALA A 32 -6.56 11.62 -25.78
N PRO A 33 -7.35 11.19 -26.79
CA PRO A 33 -6.93 10.10 -27.69
C PRO A 33 -5.69 10.42 -28.52
N ASP A 34 -5.41 11.71 -28.78
CA ASP A 34 -4.22 12.13 -29.49
C ASP A 34 -3.02 12.21 -28.52
N ASN A 35 -2.10 11.27 -28.66
CA ASN A 35 -0.89 11.22 -27.84
C ASN A 35 0.05 12.43 -28.03
N SER A 36 -0.13 13.22 -29.12
CA SER A 36 0.65 14.43 -29.34
C SER A 36 0.16 15.64 -28.52
N GLU A 37 -1.10 15.58 -28.01
CA GLU A 37 -1.64 16.61 -27.12
C GLU A 37 -1.03 16.46 -25.71
N PRO A 38 -0.22 17.45 -25.27
CA PRO A 38 0.48 17.34 -23.98
C PRO A 38 -0.41 17.63 -22.76
N GLY A 39 -1.60 18.24 -22.96
CA GLY A 39 -2.45 18.72 -21.88
C GLY A 39 -3.91 18.88 -22.27
N PHE A 40 -4.67 19.45 -21.38
CA PHE A 40 -6.11 19.66 -21.49
C PHE A 40 -6.50 21.03 -20.93
N ALA A 41 -7.59 21.59 -21.46
CA ALA A 41 -8.15 22.84 -20.93
C ALA A 41 -8.90 22.59 -19.63
N THR A 42 -8.72 23.46 -18.64
CA THR A 42 -9.44 23.42 -17.37
C THR A 42 -9.93 24.83 -17.01
N SER A 43 -11.13 24.92 -16.44
CA SER A 43 -11.68 26.15 -15.91
C SER A 43 -12.28 25.89 -14.53
N THR A 44 -11.82 26.63 -13.55
CA THR A 44 -12.38 26.56 -12.18
C THR A 44 -13.11 27.85 -11.85
N THR A 45 -14.37 27.72 -11.46
CA THR A 45 -15.11 28.77 -10.74
C THR A 45 -15.16 28.39 -9.27
N VAL A 46 -14.64 29.21 -8.40
CA VAL A 46 -14.70 29.01 -6.95
C VAL A 46 -15.40 30.18 -6.29
N GLU A 47 -16.36 29.86 -5.42
CA GLU A 47 -17.05 30.81 -4.57
C GLU A 47 -16.57 30.65 -3.13
N PHE A 48 -16.19 31.75 -2.49
CA PHE A 48 -15.66 31.71 -1.12
C PHE A 48 -15.82 33.07 -0.40
N ASP A 49 -15.92 32.98 0.92
CA ASP A 49 -15.84 34.15 1.80
C ASP A 49 -14.38 34.34 2.23
N SER A 50 -13.97 35.64 2.39
CA SER A 50 -12.62 35.97 2.82
C SER A 50 -12.62 37.08 3.86
N GLY A 51 -11.86 36.87 4.92
CA GLY A 51 -11.54 37.88 5.93
C GLY A 51 -10.34 38.79 5.58
N THR A 52 -9.68 38.52 4.42
CA THR A 52 -8.49 39.27 3.96
C THR A 52 -8.68 39.78 2.55
N SER A 53 -7.95 40.86 2.18
CA SER A 53 -7.98 41.43 0.83
C SER A 53 -7.16 40.69 -0.19
N GLU A 54 -6.38 39.71 0.24
CA GLU A 54 -5.52 38.88 -0.64
C GLU A 54 -5.33 37.49 -0.08
N THR A 55 -5.15 36.50 -0.98
CA THR A 55 -4.77 35.11 -0.70
C THR A 55 -4.11 34.52 -1.96
N TRP A 56 -3.95 33.19 -2.01
CA TRP A 56 -3.55 32.46 -3.20
C TRP A 56 -4.39 31.21 -3.38
N ILE A 57 -4.50 30.77 -4.62
CA ILE A 57 -5.06 29.45 -4.98
C ILE A 57 -3.97 28.61 -5.65
N ASP A 58 -3.97 27.30 -5.41
CA ASP A 58 -2.91 26.39 -5.86
C ASP A 58 -3.22 25.90 -7.27
N PHE A 59 -2.18 25.83 -8.14
CA PHE A 59 -2.24 25.22 -9.46
C PHE A 59 -0.85 24.79 -9.92
N LEU A 60 -0.71 23.55 -10.38
CA LEU A 60 0.53 22.95 -10.92
C LEU A 60 0.35 22.57 -12.38
N GLY A 61 0.22 23.52 -13.26
CA GLY A 61 0.06 23.31 -14.69
C GLY A 61 0.97 24.20 -15.53
N PRO A 62 1.08 23.90 -16.82
CA PRO A 62 2.00 24.61 -17.70
C PRO A 62 1.58 26.07 -18.00
N GLU A 63 0.29 26.41 -17.90
CA GLU A 63 -0.20 27.72 -18.31
C GLU A 63 -1.45 28.13 -17.52
N VAL A 64 -1.49 29.38 -17.06
CA VAL A 64 -2.71 30.07 -16.61
C VAL A 64 -3.08 31.10 -17.66
N ARG A 65 -4.29 30.96 -18.25
CA ARG A 65 -4.75 31.79 -19.38
C ARG A 65 -5.46 33.04 -18.97
N SER A 66 -6.26 32.96 -17.93
CA SER A 66 -6.99 34.12 -17.40
C SER A 66 -7.36 33.93 -15.95
N VAL A 67 -7.44 35.03 -15.22
CA VAL A 67 -7.97 35.11 -13.86
C VAL A 67 -8.99 36.25 -13.81
N THR A 68 -10.18 35.95 -13.31
CA THR A 68 -11.25 36.91 -13.10
C THR A 68 -11.65 36.89 -11.63
N VAL A 69 -11.65 38.03 -10.98
CA VAL A 69 -12.08 38.19 -9.57
C VAL A 69 -13.30 39.07 -9.54
N ASN A 70 -14.42 38.54 -9.04
CA ASN A 70 -15.70 39.28 -8.90
C ASN A 70 -16.20 39.92 -10.23
N GLY A 71 -15.97 39.22 -11.35
CA GLY A 71 -16.35 39.63 -12.69
C GLY A 71 -15.35 40.55 -13.40
N GLU A 72 -14.27 40.94 -12.76
CA GLU A 72 -13.23 41.79 -13.33
C GLU A 72 -11.98 40.95 -13.67
N ALA A 73 -11.49 41.08 -14.91
CA ALA A 73 -10.23 40.46 -15.30
C ALA A 73 -9.07 41.13 -14.57
N VAL A 74 -8.17 40.32 -14.02
CA VAL A 74 -6.99 40.78 -13.30
C VAL A 74 -5.70 40.27 -13.97
N ASP A 75 -4.59 40.96 -13.67
CA ASP A 75 -3.26 40.50 -14.11
C ASP A 75 -2.93 39.15 -13.47
N ILE A 76 -2.30 38.27 -14.26
CA ILE A 76 -1.94 36.93 -13.81
C ILE A 76 -0.62 37.02 -13.04
N GLU A 77 -0.69 36.77 -11.74
CA GLU A 77 0.48 36.58 -10.87
C GLU A 77 0.60 35.09 -10.53
N PHE A 78 1.34 34.32 -11.36
CA PHE A 78 1.53 32.89 -11.23
C PHE A 78 3.02 32.56 -11.14
N ASP A 79 3.46 31.84 -10.12
CA ASP A 79 4.85 31.47 -9.87
C ASP A 79 5.21 30.03 -10.30
N GLY A 80 4.26 29.32 -10.93
CA GLY A 80 4.38 27.92 -11.32
C GLY A 80 3.71 26.93 -10.34
N ALA A 81 3.23 27.44 -9.17
CA ALA A 81 2.56 26.63 -8.17
C ALA A 81 1.35 27.36 -7.52
N ARG A 82 1.42 28.69 -7.48
CA ARG A 82 0.40 29.53 -6.80
C ARG A 82 -0.02 30.66 -7.72
N ILE A 83 -1.32 30.92 -7.72
CA ILE A 83 -1.93 32.07 -8.39
C ILE A 83 -2.34 33.03 -7.29
N ALA A 84 -1.76 34.25 -7.27
CA ALA A 84 -2.12 35.27 -6.28
C ALA A 84 -3.51 35.84 -6.59
N LEU A 85 -4.33 35.98 -5.57
CA LEU A 85 -5.66 36.60 -5.64
C LEU A 85 -5.64 37.86 -4.80
N ARG A 86 -5.94 39.01 -5.43
CA ARG A 86 -5.92 40.31 -4.80
C ARG A 86 -7.25 41.04 -4.98
N GLY A 87 -7.48 42.06 -4.17
CA GLY A 87 -8.71 42.88 -4.24
C GLY A 87 -9.95 42.10 -3.79
N LEU A 88 -9.79 41.14 -2.90
CA LEU A 88 -10.88 40.31 -2.39
C LEU A 88 -11.83 41.14 -1.51
N ARG A 89 -13.10 40.72 -1.56
CA ARG A 89 -14.22 41.22 -0.76
C ARG A 89 -14.59 40.19 0.31
N ALA A 90 -15.62 40.49 1.13
CA ALA A 90 -16.15 39.51 2.09
C ALA A 90 -16.65 38.23 1.40
N SER A 91 -17.31 38.35 0.25
CA SER A 91 -17.73 37.24 -0.61
C SER A 91 -17.14 37.39 -2.01
N ASN A 92 -16.62 36.33 -2.57
CA ASN A 92 -15.88 36.35 -3.83
C ASN A 92 -16.30 35.23 -4.76
N THR A 93 -16.31 35.55 -6.05
CA THR A 93 -16.34 34.57 -7.15
C THR A 93 -15.09 34.74 -7.98
N VAL A 94 -14.27 33.71 -8.07
CA VAL A 94 -13.03 33.71 -8.86
C VAL A 94 -13.16 32.67 -9.97
N VAL A 95 -12.83 33.09 -11.21
CA VAL A 95 -12.79 32.19 -12.37
C VAL A 95 -11.35 32.12 -12.91
N ILE A 96 -10.84 30.92 -13.04
CA ILE A 96 -9.48 30.66 -13.52
C ILE A 96 -9.56 29.71 -14.70
N ALA A 97 -9.10 30.18 -15.88
CA ALA A 97 -8.92 29.32 -17.04
C ALA A 97 -7.42 28.99 -17.19
N ALA A 98 -7.12 27.72 -17.34
CA ALA A 98 -5.74 27.21 -17.34
C ALA A 98 -5.58 26.00 -18.26
N VAL A 99 -4.36 25.48 -18.35
CA VAL A 99 -4.02 24.23 -19.06
C VAL A 99 -3.41 23.27 -18.04
N GLY A 100 -4.00 22.10 -17.88
CA GLY A 100 -3.42 20.98 -17.14
C GLY A 100 -2.58 20.08 -18.05
N ALA A 101 -1.66 19.32 -17.48
CA ALA A 101 -0.84 18.37 -18.20
C ALA A 101 -1.29 16.93 -17.91
N TYR A 102 -1.32 16.07 -18.95
CA TYR A 102 -1.49 14.64 -18.74
C TYR A 102 -0.26 14.05 -18.07
N SER A 103 -0.48 13.21 -17.07
CA SER A 103 0.57 12.49 -16.32
C SER A 103 0.80 11.09 -16.89
N ARG A 104 2.02 10.58 -16.66
CA ARG A 104 2.41 9.16 -16.84
C ARG A 104 3.02 8.56 -15.58
N SER A 105 3.00 9.29 -14.48
CA SER A 105 3.56 8.88 -13.19
C SER A 105 2.51 8.45 -12.17
N GLY A 106 1.22 8.38 -12.57
CA GLY A 106 0.12 8.02 -11.66
C GLY A 106 -0.34 9.16 -10.74
N GLU A 107 0.07 10.42 -10.99
CA GLU A 107 -0.28 11.61 -10.21
C GLU A 107 -1.12 12.57 -11.07
N GLY A 108 -2.07 13.30 -10.48
CA GLY A 108 -2.94 14.23 -11.21
C GLY A 108 -3.88 13.48 -12.17
N LEU A 109 -3.98 13.88 -13.44
CA LEU A 109 -4.74 13.20 -14.47
C LEU A 109 -3.82 12.30 -15.30
N HIS A 110 -3.81 11.01 -14.96
CA HIS A 110 -2.98 10.00 -15.63
C HIS A 110 -3.61 9.60 -16.96
N ARG A 111 -2.77 9.53 -18.02
CA ARG A 111 -3.18 9.07 -19.34
C ARG A 111 -2.42 7.80 -19.73
N PHE A 112 -3.16 6.75 -19.91
CA PHE A 112 -2.68 5.45 -20.38
C PHE A 112 -3.17 5.14 -21.78
N HIS A 113 -2.29 4.65 -22.64
CA HIS A 113 -2.64 4.16 -23.96
C HIS A 113 -2.46 2.65 -24.02
N ASP A 114 -3.59 1.93 -24.13
CA ASP A 114 -3.58 0.48 -24.10
C ASP A 114 -3.02 -0.12 -25.39
N PRO A 115 -1.92 -0.87 -25.34
CA PRO A 115 -1.35 -1.50 -26.53
C PRO A 115 -2.22 -2.59 -27.14
N VAL A 116 -3.22 -3.14 -26.38
CA VAL A 116 -4.08 -4.23 -26.84
C VAL A 116 -5.18 -3.72 -27.76
N ASP A 117 -5.89 -2.68 -27.33
CA ASP A 117 -7.05 -2.14 -28.06
C ASP A 117 -6.78 -0.81 -28.76
N GLY A 118 -5.60 -0.24 -28.56
CA GLY A 118 -5.19 1.04 -29.13
C GLY A 118 -5.95 2.25 -28.57
N ARG A 119 -6.66 2.09 -27.44
CA ARG A 119 -7.52 3.12 -26.85
C ARG A 119 -6.84 3.82 -25.67
N THR A 120 -7.36 5.01 -25.36
CA THR A 120 -6.85 5.84 -24.26
C THR A 120 -7.78 5.78 -23.07
N TYR A 121 -7.19 5.67 -21.89
CA TYR A 121 -7.84 5.61 -20.59
C TYR A 121 -7.27 6.66 -19.67
N LEU A 122 -8.13 7.37 -18.96
CA LEU A 122 -7.78 8.42 -18.02
C LEU A 122 -8.32 8.10 -16.63
N TYR A 123 -7.55 8.45 -15.61
CA TYR A 123 -8.00 8.48 -14.22
C TYR A 123 -7.24 9.57 -13.45
N THR A 124 -7.82 10.01 -12.36
CA THR A 124 -7.19 10.96 -11.46
C THR A 124 -6.68 10.28 -10.19
N GLN A 125 -5.55 10.79 -9.66
CA GLN A 125 -5.04 10.47 -8.33
C GLN A 125 -4.51 11.74 -7.70
N TYR A 126 -5.07 12.12 -6.54
CA TYR A 126 -4.82 13.44 -5.97
C TYR A 126 -4.19 13.43 -4.59
N GLU A 127 -4.27 12.34 -3.85
CA GLU A 127 -3.73 12.31 -2.50
C GLU A 127 -2.19 12.34 -2.47
N PRO A 128 -1.59 13.19 -1.61
CA PRO A 128 -2.25 14.10 -0.67
C PRO A 128 -2.63 15.45 -1.27
N SER A 129 -2.12 15.87 -2.45
CA SER A 129 -2.22 17.26 -2.91
C SER A 129 -2.03 17.46 -4.41
N ASP A 130 -2.53 16.55 -5.21
CA ASP A 130 -2.36 16.58 -6.67
C ASP A 130 -3.62 16.99 -7.46
N ALA A 131 -4.72 17.40 -6.78
CA ALA A 131 -5.88 18.00 -7.45
C ALA A 131 -5.50 19.28 -8.19
N ARG A 132 -4.59 20.07 -7.63
CA ARG A 132 -4.02 21.28 -8.22
C ARG A 132 -3.20 21.06 -9.50
N ARG A 133 -2.90 19.79 -9.88
CA ARG A 133 -2.34 19.43 -11.20
C ARG A 133 -3.41 19.41 -12.29
N VAL A 134 -4.68 19.37 -11.90
CA VAL A 134 -5.81 19.20 -12.81
C VAL A 134 -6.67 20.46 -12.87
N PHE A 135 -6.93 21.09 -11.74
CA PHE A 135 -7.72 22.31 -11.65
C PHE A 135 -7.23 23.20 -10.49
N ALA A 136 -7.44 24.51 -10.59
CA ALA A 136 -7.07 25.44 -9.53
C ALA A 136 -7.96 25.23 -8.31
N CYS A 137 -7.36 25.04 -7.13
CA CYS A 137 -8.10 24.80 -5.88
C CYS A 137 -7.32 25.26 -4.65
N PHE A 138 -8.00 25.40 -3.52
CA PHE A 138 -7.35 25.52 -2.21
C PHE A 138 -6.99 24.11 -1.74
N GLU A 139 -5.73 23.71 -1.98
CA GLU A 139 -5.27 22.31 -1.86
C GLU A 139 -4.92 21.97 -0.41
N GLN A 140 -5.93 21.72 0.41
CA GLN A 140 -5.79 21.29 1.80
C GLN A 140 -7.04 20.55 2.30
N PRO A 141 -6.90 19.60 3.22
CA PRO A 141 -8.02 18.69 3.57
C PRO A 141 -9.14 19.37 4.36
N ASP A 142 -8.87 20.46 5.07
CA ASP A 142 -9.82 21.16 5.96
C ASP A 142 -10.67 22.24 5.25
N MET A 143 -10.53 22.38 3.94
CA MET A 143 -11.35 23.30 3.13
C MET A 143 -12.37 22.54 2.28
N LYS A 144 -13.24 21.77 2.94
CA LYS A 144 -14.31 21.03 2.27
C LYS A 144 -15.32 21.93 1.60
N ALA A 145 -15.76 21.55 0.41
CA ALA A 145 -16.84 22.23 -0.31
C ALA A 145 -17.59 21.27 -1.24
N PRO A 146 -18.80 21.61 -1.72
CA PRO A 146 -19.44 20.94 -2.84
C PRO A 146 -18.69 21.22 -4.15
N PHE A 147 -18.53 20.17 -4.97
CA PHE A 147 -17.94 20.24 -6.32
C PHE A 147 -19.00 19.89 -7.39
N THR A 148 -19.08 20.70 -8.43
CA THR A 148 -19.79 20.39 -9.67
C THR A 148 -18.78 20.22 -10.78
N PHE A 149 -18.62 18.98 -11.28
CA PHE A 149 -17.75 18.70 -12.42
C PHE A 149 -18.52 18.73 -13.73
N VAL A 150 -17.92 19.32 -14.76
CA VAL A 150 -18.40 19.31 -16.14
C VAL A 150 -17.26 18.82 -17.03
N VAL A 151 -17.45 17.67 -17.65
CA VAL A 151 -16.41 17.02 -18.42
C VAL A 151 -16.81 16.91 -19.87
N THR A 152 -16.03 17.54 -20.76
CA THR A 152 -16.11 17.35 -22.21
C THR A 152 -15.14 16.22 -22.60
N ALA A 153 -15.66 15.14 -23.16
CA ALA A 153 -14.91 13.94 -23.51
C ALA A 153 -15.25 13.47 -24.93
N PRO A 154 -14.48 12.54 -25.54
CA PRO A 154 -14.88 11.89 -26.78
C PRO A 154 -16.24 11.19 -26.64
N ALA A 155 -17.04 11.20 -27.70
CA ALA A 155 -18.31 10.49 -27.71
C ALA A 155 -18.12 8.99 -27.49
N GLY A 156 -19.01 8.38 -26.69
CA GLY A 156 -19.00 6.95 -26.39
C GLY A 156 -18.00 6.51 -25.30
N TRP A 157 -17.31 7.45 -24.65
CA TRP A 157 -16.53 7.14 -23.47
C TRP A 157 -17.43 7.03 -22.22
N GLU A 158 -17.10 6.11 -21.31
CA GLU A 158 -17.54 6.22 -19.92
C GLU A 158 -16.86 7.42 -19.27
N VAL A 159 -17.65 8.25 -18.58
CA VAL A 159 -17.14 9.35 -17.76
C VAL A 159 -17.73 9.21 -16.37
N VAL A 160 -16.89 9.03 -15.38
CA VAL A 160 -17.27 8.74 -14.00
C VAL A 160 -16.65 9.79 -13.10
N SER A 161 -17.41 10.24 -12.09
CA SER A 161 -16.97 11.13 -11.04
C SER A 161 -17.64 10.76 -9.72
N ASN A 162 -17.46 11.55 -8.68
CA ASN A 162 -17.97 11.29 -7.32
C ASN A 162 -19.52 11.20 -7.25
N ARG A 163 -20.25 11.83 -8.17
CA ARG A 163 -21.74 11.85 -8.17
C ARG A 163 -22.30 11.32 -9.50
N PRO A 164 -23.56 10.94 -9.52
CA PRO A 164 -24.23 10.61 -10.77
C PRO A 164 -24.28 11.79 -11.75
N ALA A 165 -24.24 11.50 -13.04
CA ALA A 165 -24.46 12.51 -14.08
C ALA A 165 -25.86 13.11 -13.94
N ALA A 166 -25.94 14.44 -13.93
CA ALA A 166 -27.19 15.20 -13.90
C ALA A 166 -27.65 15.59 -15.31
N LEU A 167 -26.72 15.99 -16.16
CA LEU A 167 -26.94 16.34 -17.56
C LEU A 167 -25.93 15.62 -18.44
N HIS A 168 -26.39 15.14 -19.58
CA HIS A 168 -25.55 14.47 -20.57
C HIS A 168 -25.96 14.91 -21.96
N HIS A 169 -25.04 15.61 -22.64
CA HIS A 169 -25.25 16.05 -24.03
C HIS A 169 -24.22 15.37 -24.93
N VAL A 170 -24.63 14.79 -26.01
CA VAL A 170 -23.78 14.06 -26.95
C VAL A 170 -23.98 14.61 -28.37
N ASP A 171 -22.90 14.88 -29.09
CA ASP A 171 -22.89 15.07 -30.55
C ASP A 171 -22.08 13.95 -31.23
N ASP A 172 -21.83 14.07 -32.55
CA ASP A 172 -21.18 13.02 -33.32
C ASP A 172 -19.74 12.72 -32.88
N THR A 173 -19.06 13.63 -32.19
CA THR A 173 -17.62 13.52 -31.84
C THR A 173 -17.34 13.69 -30.37
N ARG A 174 -18.19 14.38 -29.64
CA ARG A 174 -17.98 14.78 -28.25
C ARG A 174 -19.24 14.55 -27.40
N GLN A 175 -19.03 14.45 -26.13
CA GLN A 175 -20.06 14.50 -25.12
C GLN A 175 -19.66 15.48 -24.01
N VAL A 176 -20.66 16.09 -23.41
CA VAL A 176 -20.51 16.91 -22.19
C VAL A 176 -21.32 16.27 -21.09
N VAL A 177 -20.64 15.89 -20.01
CA VAL A 177 -21.27 15.28 -18.84
C VAL A 177 -21.14 16.26 -17.67
N GLU A 178 -22.28 16.73 -17.17
CA GLU A 178 -22.35 17.52 -15.96
C GLU A 178 -22.84 16.63 -14.82
N PHE A 179 -22.08 16.58 -13.74
CA PHE A 179 -22.40 15.78 -12.56
C PHE A 179 -23.21 16.59 -11.54
N SER A 180 -24.06 15.90 -10.78
CA SER A 180 -24.71 16.52 -9.62
C SER A 180 -23.68 17.04 -8.65
N PRO A 181 -23.93 18.16 -7.94
CA PRO A 181 -23.02 18.65 -6.92
C PRO A 181 -22.71 17.58 -5.87
N THR A 182 -21.46 17.50 -5.44
CA THR A 182 -21.08 16.61 -4.33
C THR A 182 -21.64 17.16 -3.01
N LEU A 183 -21.69 16.32 -1.99
CA LEU A 183 -21.69 16.78 -0.61
C LEU A 183 -20.34 17.46 -0.33
N PRO A 184 -20.19 18.20 0.78
CA PRO A 184 -18.89 18.80 1.09
C PRO A 184 -17.81 17.74 1.24
N ILE A 185 -16.81 17.78 0.36
CA ILE A 185 -15.63 16.90 0.37
C ILE A 185 -14.35 17.71 0.23
N SER A 186 -13.23 17.10 0.62
CA SER A 186 -11.88 17.65 0.41
C SER A 186 -11.44 17.51 -1.05
N THR A 187 -10.51 18.35 -1.50
CA THR A 187 -9.97 18.31 -2.87
C THR A 187 -9.37 16.95 -3.22
N TYR A 188 -8.63 16.33 -2.29
CA TYR A 188 -7.85 15.12 -2.53
C TYR A 188 -8.68 13.87 -2.83
N ILE A 189 -9.97 13.84 -2.47
CA ILE A 189 -10.91 12.74 -2.74
C ILE A 189 -11.90 13.05 -3.88
N THR A 190 -11.68 14.12 -4.64
CA THR A 190 -12.39 14.32 -5.90
C THR A 190 -11.83 13.44 -7.00
N ALA A 191 -12.65 12.95 -7.92
CA ALA A 191 -12.21 12.02 -8.95
C ALA A 191 -12.87 12.24 -10.29
N ILE A 192 -12.10 12.04 -11.35
CA ILE A 192 -12.56 11.91 -12.74
C ILE A 192 -11.89 10.67 -13.34
N VAL A 193 -12.71 9.77 -13.88
CA VAL A 193 -12.27 8.63 -14.68
C VAL A 193 -12.96 8.71 -16.03
N ALA A 194 -12.21 8.58 -17.12
CA ALA A 194 -12.78 8.69 -18.46
C ALA A 194 -12.07 7.77 -19.46
N GLY A 195 -12.84 7.12 -20.32
CA GLY A 195 -12.29 6.22 -21.32
C GLY A 195 -13.34 5.20 -21.80
N PRO A 196 -12.98 4.32 -22.71
CA PRO A 196 -13.87 3.24 -23.16
C PRO A 196 -13.83 2.06 -22.16
N TYR A 197 -14.11 2.35 -20.89
CA TYR A 197 -14.17 1.33 -19.83
C TYR A 197 -15.33 0.37 -20.07
N HIS A 198 -15.10 -0.91 -19.74
CA HIS A 198 -16.16 -1.90 -19.60
C HIS A 198 -16.82 -1.74 -18.22
N ARG A 199 -18.15 -1.73 -18.17
CA ARG A 199 -18.94 -1.50 -16.95
C ARG A 199 -19.88 -2.67 -16.69
N VAL A 200 -19.89 -3.16 -15.46
CA VAL A 200 -20.89 -4.09 -14.93
C VAL A 200 -21.66 -3.37 -13.83
N GLU A 201 -22.99 -3.49 -13.84
CA GLU A 201 -23.84 -2.80 -12.89
C GLU A 201 -24.49 -3.75 -11.90
N SER A 202 -24.69 -3.28 -10.67
CA SER A 202 -25.44 -3.94 -9.61
C SER A 202 -26.12 -2.92 -8.71
N ILE A 203 -26.85 -3.39 -7.71
CA ILE A 203 -27.54 -2.55 -6.74
C ILE A 203 -27.43 -3.19 -5.37
N TRP A 204 -27.19 -2.35 -4.36
CA TRP A 204 -27.40 -2.68 -2.96
C TRP A 204 -28.57 -1.86 -2.42
N SER A 205 -29.40 -2.46 -1.54
CA SER A 205 -30.51 -1.78 -0.90
C SER A 205 -30.68 -2.22 0.53
N ARG A 206 -30.92 -1.26 1.42
CA ARG A 206 -31.24 -1.51 2.83
C ARG A 206 -32.24 -0.45 3.29
N ASP A 207 -33.37 -0.89 3.83
CA ASP A 207 -34.48 -0.02 4.19
C ASP A 207 -34.93 0.82 2.97
N ASP A 208 -34.98 2.15 3.12
CA ASP A 208 -35.35 3.08 2.03
C ASP A 208 -34.11 3.54 1.21
N LEU A 209 -32.89 3.10 1.55
CA LEU A 209 -31.67 3.47 0.84
C LEU A 209 -31.36 2.48 -0.27
N THR A 210 -31.12 3.01 -1.48
CA THR A 210 -30.68 2.25 -2.63
C THR A 210 -29.38 2.87 -3.17
N VAL A 211 -28.33 2.06 -3.31
CA VAL A 211 -27.01 2.46 -3.80
C VAL A 211 -26.70 1.69 -5.09
N PRO A 212 -26.71 2.34 -6.26
CA PRO A 212 -26.18 1.76 -7.48
C PRO A 212 -24.69 1.44 -7.33
N ILE A 213 -24.26 0.26 -7.80
CA ILE A 213 -22.90 -0.20 -7.80
C ILE A 213 -22.43 -0.37 -9.24
N GLY A 214 -21.29 0.21 -9.60
CA GLY A 214 -20.61 -0.03 -10.86
C GLY A 214 -19.25 -0.71 -10.60
N VAL A 215 -18.89 -1.69 -11.45
CA VAL A 215 -17.56 -2.30 -11.47
C VAL A 215 -16.98 -2.11 -12.85
N LEU A 216 -15.86 -1.39 -12.97
CA LEU A 216 -15.30 -0.98 -14.25
C LEU A 216 -13.83 -1.40 -14.37
N CYS A 217 -13.45 -1.81 -15.58
CA CYS A 217 -12.05 -2.02 -15.96
C CYS A 217 -11.82 -1.63 -17.41
N ARG A 218 -10.57 -1.57 -17.88
CA ARG A 218 -10.27 -1.37 -19.30
C ARG A 218 -10.94 -2.44 -20.15
N ALA A 219 -11.44 -2.07 -21.34
CA ALA A 219 -12.15 -2.99 -22.22
C ALA A 219 -11.35 -4.26 -22.56
N SER A 220 -10.03 -4.15 -22.70
CA SER A 220 -9.12 -5.29 -22.93
C SER A 220 -9.07 -6.30 -21.77
N LEU A 221 -9.42 -5.87 -20.56
CA LEU A 221 -9.47 -6.72 -19.36
C LEU A 221 -10.86 -7.26 -19.03
N ALA A 222 -11.89 -6.86 -19.75
CA ALA A 222 -13.30 -7.20 -19.47
C ALA A 222 -13.53 -8.72 -19.26
N GLN A 223 -12.84 -9.57 -20.03
CA GLN A 223 -12.94 -11.03 -19.94
C GLN A 223 -12.38 -11.63 -18.65
N TYR A 224 -11.57 -10.86 -17.90
CA TYR A 224 -10.94 -11.27 -16.66
C TYR A 224 -11.57 -10.63 -15.43
N LEU A 225 -12.55 -9.73 -15.65
CA LEU A 225 -13.21 -9.02 -14.55
C LEU A 225 -14.16 -9.96 -13.80
N ASP A 226 -13.80 -10.27 -12.57
CA ASP A 226 -14.59 -11.09 -11.64
C ASP A 226 -15.59 -10.19 -10.88
N ALA A 227 -16.51 -9.60 -11.65
CA ALA A 227 -17.42 -8.58 -11.14
C ALA A 227 -18.38 -9.11 -10.06
N ASP A 228 -18.83 -10.36 -10.17
CA ASP A 228 -19.77 -10.96 -9.20
C ASP A 228 -19.12 -11.08 -7.81
N ALA A 229 -17.89 -11.57 -7.71
CA ALA A 229 -17.17 -11.66 -6.44
C ALA A 229 -16.86 -10.28 -5.84
N ILE A 230 -16.52 -9.28 -6.67
CA ILE A 230 -16.30 -7.90 -6.24
C ILE A 230 -17.60 -7.32 -5.67
N VAL A 231 -18.71 -7.48 -6.37
CA VAL A 231 -20.03 -6.99 -5.95
C VAL A 231 -20.50 -7.68 -4.67
N GLU A 232 -20.23 -8.98 -4.51
CA GLU A 232 -20.59 -9.71 -3.30
C GLU A 232 -19.88 -9.13 -2.06
N VAL A 233 -18.56 -8.98 -2.10
CA VAL A 233 -17.78 -8.36 -1.02
C VAL A 233 -18.26 -6.92 -0.76
N THR A 234 -18.58 -6.17 -1.82
CA THR A 234 -19.08 -4.80 -1.69
C THR A 234 -20.40 -4.76 -0.92
N LYS A 235 -21.36 -5.65 -1.23
CA LYS A 235 -22.64 -5.72 -0.52
C LYS A 235 -22.47 -6.16 0.93
N GLN A 236 -21.64 -7.16 1.18
CA GLN A 236 -21.28 -7.62 2.53
C GLN A 236 -20.68 -6.49 3.37
N GLY A 237 -19.77 -5.69 2.79
CA GLY A 237 -19.19 -4.54 3.44
C GLY A 237 -20.21 -3.43 3.73
N LEU A 238 -21.08 -3.07 2.78
CA LEU A 238 -22.12 -2.08 2.98
C LEU A 238 -23.10 -2.50 4.08
N ASP A 239 -23.47 -3.79 4.16
CA ASP A 239 -24.29 -4.32 5.25
C ASP A 239 -23.58 -4.22 6.60
N PHE A 240 -22.31 -4.62 6.65
CA PHE A 240 -21.49 -4.59 7.87
C PHE A 240 -21.33 -3.16 8.42
N PHE A 241 -20.94 -2.21 7.57
CA PHE A 241 -20.71 -0.82 8.01
C PHE A 241 -22.02 -0.11 8.35
N ALA A 242 -23.11 -0.37 7.60
CA ALA A 242 -24.43 0.18 7.93
C ALA A 242 -24.93 -0.28 9.31
N GLU A 243 -24.68 -1.56 9.68
CA GLU A 243 -25.04 -2.10 10.96
C GLU A 243 -24.20 -1.51 12.11
N HIS A 244 -22.88 -1.43 11.91
CA HIS A 244 -21.95 -1.06 12.97
C HIS A 244 -21.88 0.44 13.21
N PHE A 245 -21.95 1.25 12.15
CA PHE A 245 -21.76 2.70 12.23
C PHE A 245 -23.06 3.47 12.48
N ASP A 246 -24.21 2.87 12.18
CA ASP A 246 -25.55 3.51 12.37
C ASP A 246 -25.59 4.92 11.74
N TYR A 247 -24.97 5.06 10.59
CA TYR A 247 -24.95 6.25 9.76
C TYR A 247 -25.12 5.83 8.29
N PRO A 248 -26.19 6.27 7.60
CA PRO A 248 -26.46 5.81 6.25
C PRO A 248 -25.36 6.23 5.28
N TYR A 249 -25.04 5.39 4.30
CA TYR A 249 -24.09 5.70 3.23
C TYR A 249 -24.57 6.95 2.46
N PRO A 250 -23.83 8.09 2.48
CA PRO A 250 -24.38 9.35 2.00
C PRO A 250 -24.06 9.67 0.53
N TRP A 251 -23.17 8.91 -0.10
CA TRP A 251 -22.51 9.30 -1.35
C TRP A 251 -23.33 9.00 -2.62
N GLY A 252 -24.44 8.27 -2.51
CA GLY A 252 -25.46 8.07 -3.55
C GLY A 252 -25.20 6.94 -4.52
N LYS A 253 -23.97 6.66 -4.89
CA LYS A 253 -23.53 5.50 -5.72
C LYS A 253 -22.19 4.97 -5.23
N TYR A 254 -21.82 3.75 -5.66
CA TYR A 254 -20.55 3.12 -5.34
C TYR A 254 -19.93 2.52 -6.61
N ASP A 255 -19.22 3.34 -7.40
CA ASP A 255 -18.46 2.86 -8.54
C ASP A 255 -17.05 2.46 -8.10
N GLN A 256 -16.57 1.33 -8.62
CA GLN A 256 -15.25 0.76 -8.40
C GLN A 256 -14.54 0.64 -9.74
N VAL A 257 -13.47 1.39 -9.94
CA VAL A 257 -12.79 1.46 -11.22
C VAL A 257 -11.38 0.92 -11.10
N PHE A 258 -11.07 -0.17 -11.80
CA PHE A 258 -9.75 -0.77 -11.87
C PHE A 258 -8.92 -0.08 -12.96
N VAL A 259 -7.88 0.63 -12.56
CA VAL A 259 -7.12 1.53 -13.42
C VAL A 259 -5.67 1.07 -13.65
N PRO A 260 -5.09 1.35 -14.83
CA PRO A 260 -3.73 0.92 -15.20
C PRO A 260 -2.64 1.78 -14.54
N GLU A 261 -1.45 1.22 -14.39
CA GLU A 261 -0.25 1.93 -13.90
C GLU A 261 -0.50 2.71 -12.60
N TYR A 262 -1.29 2.13 -11.68
CA TYR A 262 -1.69 2.79 -10.44
C TYR A 262 -0.63 2.64 -9.36
N ASN A 263 -0.24 3.76 -8.74
CA ASN A 263 0.81 3.80 -7.71
C ASN A 263 0.38 3.19 -6.37
N LEU A 264 -0.93 3.07 -6.14
CA LEU A 264 -1.54 2.64 -4.89
C LEU A 264 -2.27 1.31 -5.07
N GLY A 265 -2.66 0.69 -3.96
CA GLY A 265 -3.60 -0.42 -3.98
C GLY A 265 -5.00 0.03 -4.42
N ALA A 266 -5.49 1.11 -3.79
CA ALA A 266 -6.75 1.76 -4.09
C ALA A 266 -6.80 3.19 -3.55
N MET A 267 -7.93 3.89 -3.77
CA MET A 267 -8.20 5.24 -3.27
C MET A 267 -9.68 5.44 -3.03
N GLU A 268 -10.02 5.98 -1.90
CA GLU A 268 -11.36 6.11 -1.34
C GLU A 268 -12.25 7.20 -1.94
N ASN A 269 -12.02 7.70 -3.14
CA ASN A 269 -12.85 8.77 -3.71
C ASN A 269 -14.34 8.44 -3.59
N PRO A 270 -15.15 9.17 -2.81
CA PRO A 270 -16.54 8.81 -2.54
C PRO A 270 -17.36 8.72 -3.84
N GLY A 271 -18.05 7.61 -4.03
CA GLY A 271 -18.81 7.33 -5.23
C GLY A 271 -17.99 6.94 -6.47
N CYS A 272 -16.65 7.01 -6.45
CA CYS A 272 -15.75 6.68 -7.56
C CYS A 272 -14.44 6.11 -7.05
N VAL A 273 -14.50 4.99 -6.34
CA VAL A 273 -13.31 4.33 -5.75
C VAL A 273 -12.44 3.78 -6.88
N THR A 274 -11.15 4.10 -6.85
CA THR A 274 -10.19 3.61 -7.83
C THR A 274 -9.31 2.52 -7.23
N PHE A 275 -9.04 1.46 -8.00
CA PHE A 275 -8.23 0.30 -7.61
C PHE A 275 -7.15 0.04 -8.64
N THR A 276 -6.03 -0.53 -8.22
CA THR A 276 -5.07 -1.07 -9.18
C THR A 276 -5.67 -2.20 -10.00
N GLU A 277 -5.45 -2.21 -11.31
CA GLU A 277 -5.87 -3.31 -12.17
C GLU A 277 -5.14 -4.64 -11.88
N ALA A 278 -4.12 -4.64 -11.02
CA ALA A 278 -3.51 -5.86 -10.51
C ALA A 278 -4.50 -6.76 -9.75
N TYR A 279 -5.64 -6.24 -9.32
CA TYR A 279 -6.75 -7.00 -8.74
C TYR A 279 -7.70 -7.63 -9.79
N VAL A 280 -7.52 -7.34 -11.07
CA VAL A 280 -8.17 -8.04 -12.18
C VAL A 280 -7.24 -9.17 -12.63
N PHE A 281 -7.44 -10.35 -12.09
CA PHE A 281 -6.52 -11.48 -12.26
C PHE A 281 -6.62 -12.09 -13.65
N ARG A 282 -5.59 -11.87 -14.50
CA ARG A 282 -5.51 -12.45 -15.86
C ARG A 282 -5.17 -13.94 -15.87
N GLY A 283 -4.56 -14.40 -14.81
CA GLY A 283 -4.13 -15.78 -14.62
C GLY A 283 -4.77 -16.44 -13.41
N ALA A 284 -4.20 -17.56 -12.98
CA ALA A 284 -4.58 -18.20 -11.74
C ALA A 284 -4.21 -17.33 -10.53
N ALA A 285 -5.13 -17.16 -9.60
CA ALA A 285 -4.91 -16.43 -8.37
C ALA A 285 -5.07 -17.36 -7.16
N THR A 286 -4.28 -17.11 -6.12
CA THR A 286 -4.37 -17.85 -4.86
C THR A 286 -5.48 -17.26 -3.96
N ALA A 287 -5.94 -18.03 -2.97
CA ALA A 287 -6.88 -17.54 -1.96
C ALA A 287 -6.37 -16.26 -1.27
N ALA A 288 -5.06 -16.16 -1.00
CA ALA A 288 -4.45 -14.96 -0.43
C ALA A 288 -4.57 -13.71 -1.32
N GLN A 289 -4.60 -13.87 -2.65
CA GLN A 289 -4.82 -12.74 -3.57
C GLN A 289 -6.28 -12.29 -3.57
N TYR A 290 -7.23 -13.21 -3.54
CA TYR A 290 -8.66 -12.89 -3.39
C TYR A 290 -8.97 -12.26 -2.02
N GLU A 291 -8.41 -12.80 -0.93
CA GLU A 291 -8.49 -12.21 0.41
C GLU A 291 -7.92 -10.78 0.42
N GLY A 292 -6.75 -10.57 -0.18
CA GLY A 292 -6.14 -9.24 -0.29
C GLY A 292 -7.01 -8.25 -1.04
N ARG A 293 -7.66 -8.65 -2.16
CA ARG A 293 -8.61 -7.84 -2.89
C ARG A 293 -9.84 -7.50 -2.05
N ALA A 294 -10.41 -8.49 -1.37
CA ALA A 294 -11.57 -8.29 -0.49
C ALA A 294 -11.24 -7.33 0.66
N ASN A 295 -10.09 -7.50 1.30
CA ASN A 295 -9.63 -6.61 2.36
C ASN A 295 -9.45 -5.17 1.86
N THR A 296 -8.89 -4.97 0.67
CA THR A 296 -8.75 -3.63 0.07
C THR A 296 -10.11 -3.01 -0.23
N ILE A 297 -11.06 -3.76 -0.81
CA ILE A 297 -12.43 -3.25 -1.04
C ILE A 297 -13.07 -2.76 0.27
N LEU A 298 -12.90 -3.51 1.36
CA LEU A 298 -13.48 -3.16 2.66
C LEU A 298 -12.72 -2.03 3.35
N HIS A 299 -11.41 -1.89 3.13
CA HIS A 299 -10.60 -0.76 3.56
C HIS A 299 -11.11 0.54 2.92
N GLU A 300 -11.21 0.58 1.59
CA GLU A 300 -11.72 1.76 0.88
C GLU A 300 -13.16 2.09 1.26
N MET A 301 -13.96 1.08 1.56
CA MET A 301 -15.34 1.29 2.00
C MET A 301 -15.41 1.88 3.40
N ALA A 302 -14.52 1.50 4.32
CA ALA A 302 -14.47 2.09 5.66
C ALA A 302 -14.17 3.59 5.62
N HIS A 303 -13.38 4.02 4.66
CA HIS A 303 -13.08 5.44 4.43
C HIS A 303 -14.31 6.28 4.11
N MET A 304 -15.38 5.71 3.58
CA MET A 304 -16.63 6.45 3.33
C MET A 304 -17.16 7.14 4.58
N TRP A 305 -16.77 6.67 5.76
CA TRP A 305 -17.04 7.29 7.07
C TRP A 305 -15.79 7.89 7.70
N PHE A 306 -14.71 7.10 7.81
CA PHE A 306 -13.41 7.55 8.35
C PHE A 306 -12.51 8.08 7.23
N GLY A 307 -12.56 9.37 6.95
CA GLY A 307 -11.79 10.03 5.89
C GLY A 307 -12.66 10.92 5.01
N ASP A 308 -13.78 10.40 4.51
CA ASP A 308 -14.67 11.12 3.60
C ASP A 308 -15.74 11.90 4.35
N LEU A 309 -16.55 11.22 5.17
CA LEU A 309 -17.58 11.88 5.98
C LEU A 309 -16.94 12.79 7.01
N VAL A 310 -15.97 12.28 7.78
CA VAL A 310 -15.18 13.03 8.76
C VAL A 310 -13.71 12.93 8.36
N THR A 311 -13.09 14.09 8.08
CA THR A 311 -11.72 14.18 7.56
C THR A 311 -10.81 14.84 8.59
N MET A 312 -9.54 14.49 8.63
CA MET A 312 -8.55 15.18 9.46
C MET A 312 -8.43 16.68 9.06
N VAL A 313 -8.06 17.53 10.02
CA VAL A 313 -7.74 18.95 9.75
C VAL A 313 -6.46 19.07 8.93
N TRP A 314 -5.43 18.30 9.30
CA TRP A 314 -4.14 18.27 8.61
C TRP A 314 -3.54 16.85 8.66
N TRP A 315 -2.54 16.61 7.89
CA TRP A 315 -1.88 15.31 7.72
C TRP A 315 -1.20 14.74 8.98
N ASP A 316 -1.07 15.53 10.06
CA ASP A 316 -0.65 15.02 11.38
C ASP A 316 -1.55 13.90 11.88
N ASP A 317 -2.84 14.02 11.57
CA ASP A 317 -3.89 13.08 11.96
C ASP A 317 -4.34 12.16 10.80
N LEU A 318 -3.46 11.89 9.82
CA LEU A 318 -3.70 10.95 8.71
C LEU A 318 -4.18 9.57 9.21
N TRP A 319 -3.70 9.15 10.37
CA TRP A 319 -4.07 7.90 11.03
C TRP A 319 -5.57 7.80 11.35
N LEU A 320 -6.29 8.92 11.56
CA LEU A 320 -7.75 8.95 11.80
C LEU A 320 -8.54 8.34 10.65
N LYS A 321 -7.98 8.28 9.45
CA LYS A 321 -8.57 7.56 8.33
C LYS A 321 -7.84 6.24 8.06
N GLU A 322 -6.55 6.23 7.91
CA GLU A 322 -5.79 5.07 7.44
C GLU A 322 -5.73 3.93 8.45
N SER A 323 -5.44 4.24 9.73
CA SER A 323 -5.45 3.21 10.77
C SER A 323 -6.83 2.60 10.97
N PHE A 324 -7.87 3.44 10.92
CA PHE A 324 -9.26 2.97 11.04
C PHE A 324 -9.66 2.11 9.85
N ALA A 325 -9.37 2.53 8.64
CA ALA A 325 -9.70 1.76 7.45
C ALA A 325 -8.95 0.41 7.41
N ASP A 326 -7.67 0.38 7.78
CA ASP A 326 -6.88 -0.84 7.84
C ASP A 326 -7.41 -1.83 8.91
N PHE A 327 -7.80 -1.31 10.08
CA PHE A 327 -8.44 -2.12 11.12
C PHE A 327 -9.83 -2.61 10.72
N MET A 328 -10.67 -1.72 10.20
CA MET A 328 -12.06 -2.04 9.83
C MET A 328 -12.13 -2.95 8.60
N GLY A 329 -11.22 -2.79 7.64
CA GLY A 329 -11.09 -3.69 6.49
C GLY A 329 -10.79 -5.13 6.92
N ALA A 330 -9.83 -5.31 7.85
CA ALA A 330 -9.52 -6.63 8.40
C ALA A 330 -10.68 -7.19 9.24
N LEU A 331 -11.32 -6.37 10.07
CA LEU A 331 -12.46 -6.78 10.90
C LEU A 331 -13.66 -7.20 10.02
N ALA A 332 -14.00 -6.40 9.03
CA ALA A 332 -15.09 -6.70 8.10
C ALA A 332 -14.80 -7.93 7.24
N SER A 333 -13.54 -8.15 6.84
CA SER A 333 -13.13 -9.38 6.14
C SER A 333 -13.46 -10.61 6.96
N VAL A 334 -13.11 -10.61 8.26
CA VAL A 334 -13.33 -11.75 9.16
C VAL A 334 -14.82 -11.96 9.50
N GLU A 335 -15.57 -10.89 9.71
CA GLU A 335 -16.94 -10.99 10.26
C GLU A 335 -18.04 -10.99 9.19
N ALA A 336 -17.79 -10.43 8.02
CA ALA A 336 -18.80 -10.28 6.98
C ALA A 336 -18.56 -11.11 5.73
N THR A 337 -17.37 -11.71 5.55
CA THR A 337 -17.02 -12.44 4.34
C THR A 337 -16.58 -13.87 4.63
N GLU A 338 -16.25 -14.61 3.59
CA GLU A 338 -15.69 -15.97 3.71
C GLU A 338 -14.25 -15.99 4.28
N TRP A 339 -13.57 -14.85 4.36
CA TRP A 339 -12.16 -14.73 4.75
C TRP A 339 -12.00 -14.65 6.29
N THR A 340 -12.49 -15.66 7.00
CA THR A 340 -12.53 -15.71 8.47
C THR A 340 -11.14 -15.72 9.12
N ASP A 341 -10.10 -16.03 8.36
CA ASP A 341 -8.70 -16.08 8.81
C ASP A 341 -7.90 -14.80 8.47
N ALA A 342 -8.53 -13.71 8.04
CA ALA A 342 -7.82 -12.50 7.59
C ALA A 342 -6.92 -11.86 8.67
N TRP A 343 -7.13 -12.15 9.96
CA TRP A 343 -6.18 -11.77 11.01
C TRP A 343 -4.82 -12.44 10.88
N VAL A 344 -4.72 -13.60 10.21
CA VAL A 344 -3.42 -14.26 9.90
C VAL A 344 -2.60 -13.42 8.93
N ALA A 345 -3.23 -12.95 7.84
CA ALA A 345 -2.60 -12.03 6.89
C ALA A 345 -2.21 -10.71 7.55
N PHE A 346 -3.08 -10.16 8.40
CA PHE A 346 -2.80 -8.94 9.16
C PHE A 346 -1.55 -9.09 10.04
N ALA A 347 -1.46 -10.17 10.83
CA ALA A 347 -0.33 -10.43 11.73
C ALA A 347 1.01 -10.63 10.98
N ASN A 348 0.99 -11.25 9.79
CA ASN A 348 2.20 -11.66 9.08
C ASN A 348 2.63 -10.75 7.93
N ARG A 349 1.73 -9.93 7.39
CA ARG A 349 2.03 -8.96 6.31
C ARG A 349 1.96 -7.54 6.83
N ARG A 350 0.80 -7.13 7.38
CA ARG A 350 0.59 -5.74 7.83
C ARG A 350 1.47 -5.41 9.03
N LYS A 351 1.42 -6.20 10.12
CA LYS A 351 2.27 -5.94 11.29
C LYS A 351 3.76 -6.13 11.01
N ALA A 352 4.14 -7.05 10.11
CA ALA A 352 5.54 -7.19 9.70
C ALA A 352 6.06 -5.91 9.01
N TRP A 353 5.25 -5.27 8.19
CA TRP A 353 5.55 -3.97 7.61
C TRP A 353 5.70 -2.89 8.70
N ALA A 354 4.77 -2.82 9.65
CA ALA A 354 4.84 -1.91 10.78
C ALA A 354 6.12 -2.12 11.61
N TYR A 355 6.44 -3.35 11.98
CA TYR A 355 7.66 -3.67 12.73
C TYR A 355 8.94 -3.28 11.99
N SER A 356 8.94 -3.41 10.66
CA SER A 356 10.06 -2.98 9.83
C SER A 356 10.27 -1.47 9.89
N GLN A 357 9.19 -0.71 9.74
CA GLN A 357 9.22 0.77 9.73
C GLN A 357 9.51 1.34 11.11
N ASP A 358 8.88 0.80 12.16
CA ASP A 358 8.97 1.32 13.53
C ASP A 358 10.31 1.02 14.22
N GLN A 359 11.18 0.25 13.56
CA GLN A 359 12.57 0.01 14.00
C GLN A 359 13.59 0.87 13.24
N LEU A 360 13.17 1.69 12.29
CA LEU A 360 14.06 2.59 11.55
C LEU A 360 14.42 3.83 12.38
N PRO A 361 15.58 4.45 12.12
CA PRO A 361 15.93 5.73 12.76
C PRO A 361 15.00 6.87 12.36
N THR A 362 14.21 6.70 11.29
CA THR A 362 13.20 7.62 10.78
C THR A 362 11.80 7.33 11.33
N THR A 363 11.69 6.45 12.34
CA THR A 363 10.41 6.14 12.98
C THR A 363 9.75 7.40 13.55
N HIS A 364 8.44 7.40 13.56
CA HIS A 364 7.63 8.50 14.09
C HIS A 364 6.45 7.96 14.92
N PRO A 365 5.82 8.78 15.76
CA PRO A 365 4.57 8.40 16.41
C PRO A 365 3.45 8.17 15.38
N ILE A 366 2.38 7.48 15.77
CA ILE A 366 1.17 7.33 14.93
C ILE A 366 0.59 8.73 14.63
N VAL A 367 0.46 9.58 15.64
CA VAL A 367 0.19 11.01 15.46
C VAL A 367 1.52 11.70 15.16
N ALA A 368 1.75 12.00 13.91
CA ALA A 368 3.03 12.50 13.43
C ALA A 368 3.08 14.06 13.48
N ASP A 369 4.27 14.62 13.37
CA ASP A 369 4.47 16.06 13.20
C ASP A 369 4.76 16.36 11.72
N ILE A 370 3.70 16.63 10.96
CA ILE A 370 3.78 16.80 9.50
C ILE A 370 3.84 18.29 9.16
N VAL A 371 5.05 18.76 8.92
CA VAL A 371 5.31 20.20 8.70
C VAL A 371 4.89 20.70 7.33
N ASP A 372 4.84 19.83 6.32
CA ASP A 372 4.55 20.16 4.92
C ASP A 372 4.07 18.94 4.11
N LEU A 373 3.72 19.13 2.84
CA LEU A 373 3.19 18.09 1.97
C LEU A 373 4.23 17.02 1.57
N GLU A 374 5.51 17.37 1.46
CA GLU A 374 6.55 16.35 1.20
C GLU A 374 6.69 15.39 2.38
N ALA A 375 6.62 15.92 3.61
CA ALA A 375 6.57 15.09 4.82
C ALA A 375 5.29 14.23 4.85
N ALA A 376 4.13 14.80 4.48
CA ALA A 376 2.87 14.08 4.40
C ALA A 376 2.98 12.88 3.45
N LYS A 377 3.53 13.07 2.25
CA LYS A 377 3.66 12.00 1.23
C LYS A 377 4.52 10.83 1.70
N LEU A 378 5.50 11.05 2.57
CA LEU A 378 6.33 10.00 3.16
C LEU A 378 5.73 9.36 4.42
N ASN A 379 4.62 9.88 4.93
CA ASN A 379 3.95 9.36 6.12
C ASN A 379 2.89 8.29 5.82
N PHE A 380 2.68 7.96 4.53
CA PHE A 380 1.90 6.82 4.10
C PHE A 380 2.74 5.55 4.25
N ASP A 381 2.92 5.10 5.49
CA ASP A 381 3.83 4.03 5.85
C ASP A 381 3.22 3.02 6.84
N GLY A 382 3.98 1.98 7.18
CA GLY A 382 3.52 0.91 8.07
C GLY A 382 3.17 1.38 9.49
N ILE A 383 3.61 2.56 9.91
CA ILE A 383 3.25 3.14 11.21
C ILE A 383 1.84 3.70 11.14
N THR A 384 1.56 4.56 10.18
CA THR A 384 0.24 5.17 10.00
C THR A 384 -0.84 4.14 9.71
N TYR A 385 -0.56 3.13 8.91
CA TYR A 385 -1.51 2.06 8.56
C TYR A 385 -1.54 0.96 9.61
N ALA A 386 -0.53 0.12 9.64
CA ALA A 386 -0.58 -1.19 10.30
C ALA A 386 -0.28 -1.14 11.80
N LYS A 387 0.67 -0.30 12.28
CA LYS A 387 0.83 -0.05 13.72
C LYS A 387 -0.43 0.57 14.28
N GLY A 388 -0.95 1.62 13.60
CA GLY A 388 -2.19 2.29 14.01
C GLY A 388 -3.37 1.32 14.09
N ALA A 389 -3.59 0.51 13.06
CA ALA A 389 -4.65 -0.51 13.06
C ALA A 389 -4.49 -1.55 14.18
N SER A 390 -3.26 -1.99 14.46
CA SER A 390 -2.99 -2.91 15.58
C SER A 390 -3.27 -2.25 16.93
N VAL A 391 -2.95 -0.96 17.08
CA VAL A 391 -3.25 -0.18 18.28
C VAL A 391 -4.75 0.06 18.43
N LEU A 392 -5.49 0.25 17.34
CA LEU A 392 -6.96 0.31 17.38
C LEU A 392 -7.59 -1.03 17.78
N LYS A 393 -7.06 -2.16 17.29
CA LYS A 393 -7.48 -3.49 17.75
C LYS A 393 -7.30 -3.65 19.25
N GLN A 394 -6.16 -3.18 19.77
CA GLN A 394 -5.92 -3.14 21.22
C GLN A 394 -6.88 -2.19 21.94
N LEU A 395 -7.18 -1.02 21.36
CA LEU A 395 -8.14 -0.08 21.96
C LEU A 395 -9.52 -0.71 22.10
N VAL A 396 -9.98 -1.44 21.08
CA VAL A 396 -11.24 -2.19 21.15
C VAL A 396 -11.21 -3.21 22.31
N ALA A 397 -10.10 -3.94 22.48
CA ALA A 397 -9.95 -4.85 23.62
C ALA A 397 -9.90 -4.12 24.98
N TYR A 398 -9.41 -2.87 25.00
CA TYR A 398 -9.27 -2.06 26.21
C TYR A 398 -10.56 -1.37 26.64
N VAL A 399 -11.33 -0.80 25.71
CA VAL A 399 -12.58 -0.06 26.01
C VAL A 399 -13.82 -0.94 25.94
N GLY A 400 -13.73 -2.08 25.26
CA GLY A 400 -14.86 -2.93 24.90
C GLY A 400 -15.46 -2.58 23.54
N ARG A 401 -15.87 -3.61 22.81
CA ARG A 401 -16.39 -3.49 21.44
C ARG A 401 -17.59 -2.54 21.33
N ASP A 402 -18.58 -2.71 22.19
CA ASP A 402 -19.82 -1.92 22.16
C ASP A 402 -19.53 -0.42 22.39
N ALA A 403 -18.65 -0.11 23.34
CA ALA A 403 -18.24 1.26 23.63
C ALA A 403 -17.45 1.87 22.46
N PHE A 404 -16.60 1.10 21.80
CA PHE A 404 -15.85 1.56 20.61
C PHE A 404 -16.80 1.94 19.46
N PHE A 405 -17.74 1.07 19.11
CA PHE A 405 -18.70 1.37 18.05
C PHE A 405 -19.66 2.49 18.41
N GLU A 406 -20.10 2.59 19.66
CA GLU A 406 -20.94 3.72 20.10
C GLU A 406 -20.17 5.05 20.04
N GLY A 407 -18.89 5.05 20.44
CA GLY A 407 -18.02 6.22 20.26
C GLY A 407 -17.86 6.61 18.80
N SER A 408 -17.67 5.65 17.90
CA SER A 408 -17.60 5.89 16.45
C SER A 408 -18.91 6.46 15.89
N ARG A 409 -20.07 5.93 16.30
CA ARG A 409 -21.39 6.45 15.89
C ARG A 409 -21.59 7.89 16.32
N ARG A 410 -21.20 8.23 17.56
CA ARG A 410 -21.28 9.61 18.08
C ARG A 410 -20.35 10.52 17.28
N TYR A 411 -19.13 10.09 17.03
CA TYR A 411 -18.14 10.83 16.24
C TYR A 411 -18.67 11.16 14.83
N PHE A 412 -19.29 10.19 14.12
CA PHE A 412 -19.89 10.48 12.81
C PHE A 412 -21.07 11.44 12.89
N ARG A 413 -21.95 11.30 13.86
CA ARG A 413 -23.12 12.20 14.00
C ARG A 413 -22.72 13.63 14.33
N GLU A 414 -21.73 13.81 15.20
CA GLU A 414 -21.31 15.14 15.67
C GLU A 414 -20.45 15.87 14.62
N HIS A 415 -19.63 15.11 13.86
CA HIS A 415 -18.64 15.73 12.97
C HIS A 415 -18.91 15.48 11.47
N ALA A 416 -20.10 15.00 11.09
CA ALA A 416 -20.43 14.70 9.70
C ALA A 416 -20.13 15.90 8.78
N PHE A 417 -19.42 15.60 7.66
CA PHE A 417 -18.95 16.59 6.67
C PHE A 417 -17.97 17.64 7.18
N GLY A 418 -17.49 17.46 8.41
CA GLY A 418 -16.50 18.33 9.05
C GLY A 418 -15.09 17.75 9.04
N ASN A 419 -14.21 18.48 9.75
CA ASN A 419 -12.81 18.10 9.96
C ASN A 419 -12.54 17.97 11.45
N THR A 420 -11.68 17.02 11.82
CA THR A 420 -11.39 16.67 13.23
C THR A 420 -9.91 16.46 13.47
N THR A 421 -9.59 16.39 14.75
CA THR A 421 -8.28 16.04 15.31
C THR A 421 -8.37 14.81 16.21
N LEU A 422 -7.23 14.28 16.65
CA LEU A 422 -7.17 13.24 17.69
C LEU A 422 -8.08 13.56 18.90
N ALA A 423 -8.10 14.82 19.35
CA ALA A 423 -8.84 15.22 20.56
C ALA A 423 -10.35 15.00 20.42
N ASP A 424 -10.91 15.23 19.24
CA ASP A 424 -12.33 15.06 18.94
C ASP A 424 -12.73 13.59 19.03
N LEU A 425 -11.95 12.68 18.43
CA LEU A 425 -12.20 11.24 18.49
C LEU A 425 -12.08 10.72 19.93
N LEU A 426 -11.02 11.11 20.65
CA LEU A 426 -10.81 10.68 22.04
C LEU A 426 -11.94 11.14 22.97
N ALA A 427 -12.52 12.31 22.74
CA ALA A 427 -13.66 12.81 23.51
C ALA A 427 -14.86 11.85 23.38
N GLU A 428 -15.20 11.42 22.17
CA GLU A 428 -16.33 10.52 21.91
C GLU A 428 -16.09 9.10 22.45
N LEU A 429 -14.88 8.58 22.26
CA LEU A 429 -14.51 7.25 22.79
C LEU A 429 -14.42 7.24 24.34
N SER A 430 -13.95 8.33 24.96
CA SER A 430 -13.93 8.46 26.41
C SER A 430 -15.35 8.54 26.98
N ALA A 431 -16.23 9.30 26.31
CA ALA A 431 -17.63 9.43 26.73
C ALA A 431 -18.42 8.11 26.61
N SER A 432 -18.18 7.33 25.55
CA SER A 432 -18.87 6.05 25.36
C SER A 432 -18.34 4.94 26.26
N SER A 433 -17.05 4.93 26.55
CA SER A 433 -16.42 3.89 27.37
C SER A 433 -16.42 4.19 28.87
N GLY A 434 -16.60 5.45 29.25
CA GLY A 434 -16.46 5.91 30.64
C GLY A 434 -15.00 5.88 31.14
N ARG A 435 -14.01 5.75 30.26
CA ARG A 435 -12.58 5.72 30.56
C ARG A 435 -11.90 7.01 30.12
N ASP A 436 -10.95 7.51 30.92
CA ASP A 436 -10.02 8.53 30.47
C ASP A 436 -8.97 7.88 29.55
N LEU A 437 -8.97 8.24 28.27
CA LEU A 437 -8.06 7.72 27.26
C LEU A 437 -6.78 8.57 27.07
N GLY A 438 -6.62 9.67 27.83
CA GLY A 438 -5.48 10.57 27.65
C GLY A 438 -4.12 9.89 27.85
N ALA A 439 -3.97 9.14 28.95
CA ALA A 439 -2.73 8.40 29.24
C ALA A 439 -2.48 7.26 28.24
N TRP A 440 -3.55 6.57 27.81
CA TRP A 440 -3.47 5.53 26.78
C TRP A 440 -3.01 6.13 25.43
N ALA A 441 -3.61 7.23 24.99
CA ALA A 441 -3.27 7.89 23.75
C ALA A 441 -1.81 8.40 23.75
N GLN A 442 -1.36 8.96 24.87
CA GLN A 442 0.03 9.37 25.01
C GLN A 442 0.99 8.18 24.85
N ALA A 443 0.70 7.04 25.48
CA ALA A 443 1.56 5.86 25.44
C ALA A 443 1.60 5.17 24.07
N TRP A 444 0.51 5.18 23.32
CA TRP A 444 0.38 4.43 22.08
C TRP A 444 0.41 5.27 20.81
N LEU A 445 -0.22 6.44 20.81
CA LEU A 445 -0.34 7.28 19.61
C LEU A 445 0.78 8.31 19.48
N GLN A 446 1.41 8.72 20.60
CA GLN A 446 2.39 9.80 20.63
C GLN A 446 3.81 9.33 20.96
N THR A 447 4.07 8.02 20.89
CA THR A 447 5.40 7.44 21.11
C THR A 447 5.83 6.56 19.94
N THR A 448 7.15 6.48 19.72
CA THR A 448 7.78 5.67 18.68
C THR A 448 8.20 4.29 19.19
N GLY A 449 8.51 3.38 18.29
CA GLY A 449 9.12 2.08 18.59
C GLY A 449 8.11 1.00 18.96
N VAL A 450 8.61 -0.23 19.11
CA VAL A 450 7.85 -1.43 19.39
C VAL A 450 8.44 -2.18 20.58
N SER A 451 7.60 -2.48 21.58
CA SER A 451 7.98 -3.29 22.73
C SER A 451 8.29 -4.73 22.31
N THR A 452 9.31 -5.33 22.93
CA THR A 452 9.55 -6.77 22.84
C THR A 452 9.12 -7.42 24.13
N LEU A 453 8.28 -8.45 24.02
CA LEU A 453 7.73 -9.21 25.14
C LEU A 453 8.40 -10.58 25.23
N THR A 454 8.91 -10.92 26.41
CA THR A 454 9.48 -12.22 26.73
C THR A 454 8.80 -12.82 27.92
N LEU A 455 8.77 -14.16 28.00
CA LEU A 455 8.30 -14.89 29.17
C LEU A 455 9.53 -15.44 29.90
N GLU A 456 9.77 -14.96 31.11
CA GLU A 456 10.83 -15.43 31.98
C GLU A 456 10.24 -16.24 33.14
N GLY A 457 11.03 -17.18 33.69
CA GLY A 457 10.61 -18.08 34.73
C GLY A 457 10.78 -19.54 34.29
N GLY A 458 10.71 -20.48 35.13
CA GLY A 458 11.00 -21.85 34.75
C GLY A 458 10.54 -22.90 35.73
N ASP A 459 10.76 -24.13 35.37
CA ASP A 459 10.15 -25.38 35.78
C ASP A 459 10.20 -25.71 37.28
N ASP A 460 11.01 -24.99 38.07
CA ASP A 460 11.18 -25.20 39.52
C ASP A 460 10.62 -24.07 40.40
N VAL A 461 10.16 -22.96 39.81
CA VAL A 461 9.61 -21.81 40.54
C VAL A 461 8.18 -21.55 40.08
N ARG A 462 7.24 -21.61 40.97
CA ARG A 462 5.85 -21.21 40.71
C ARG A 462 5.81 -19.72 40.44
N GLY A 463 5.76 -19.37 39.19
CA GLY A 463 5.60 -17.99 38.70
C GLY A 463 6.42 -17.74 37.45
N TYR A 464 5.72 -17.28 36.44
CA TYR A 464 6.32 -16.67 35.27
C TYR A 464 6.23 -15.17 35.41
N GLU A 465 7.11 -14.45 34.71
CA GLU A 465 7.01 -13.01 34.55
C GLU A 465 7.03 -12.66 33.05
N ILE A 466 6.12 -11.81 32.64
CA ILE A 466 6.19 -11.17 31.33
C ILE A 466 7.09 -9.95 31.47
N VAL A 467 8.15 -9.92 30.69
CA VAL A 467 9.14 -8.83 30.67
C VAL A 467 9.01 -8.06 29.36
N GLN A 468 8.99 -6.75 29.44
CA GLN A 468 8.94 -5.88 28.25
C GLN A 468 10.15 -4.94 28.18
N SER A 469 10.71 -4.79 26.99
CA SER A 469 11.93 -3.98 26.78
C SER A 469 11.67 -2.46 26.76
N ASP A 470 10.44 -2.06 26.45
CA ASP A 470 9.99 -0.67 26.34
C ASP A 470 8.59 -0.59 26.94
N PRO A 471 8.49 -0.30 28.26
CA PRO A 471 7.27 -0.47 29.01
C PRO A 471 6.11 0.38 28.51
N ARG A 472 5.02 -0.29 28.11
CA ARG A 472 3.75 0.30 27.71
C ARG A 472 2.61 -0.51 28.30
N PRO A 473 1.42 0.08 28.45
CA PRO A 473 0.25 -0.66 28.91
C PRO A 473 -0.28 -1.57 27.78
N HIS A 474 -0.10 -2.88 27.93
CA HIS A 474 -0.64 -3.88 27.01
C HIS A 474 -1.85 -4.58 27.62
N ARG A 475 -2.85 -4.88 26.80
CA ARG A 475 -3.84 -5.92 27.02
C ARG A 475 -3.47 -7.10 26.14
N LEU A 476 -3.13 -8.24 26.72
CA LEU A 476 -2.71 -9.42 25.97
C LEU A 476 -3.19 -10.72 26.60
N ALA A 477 -3.01 -11.81 25.87
CA ALA A 477 -3.26 -13.14 26.39
C ALA A 477 -2.02 -14.03 26.26
N VAL A 478 -1.88 -14.99 27.18
CA VAL A 478 -0.93 -16.11 27.06
C VAL A 478 -1.71 -17.37 26.75
N GLY A 479 -1.51 -17.94 25.57
CA GLY A 479 -2.07 -19.23 25.17
C GLY A 479 -1.22 -20.39 25.68
N LEU A 480 -1.86 -21.41 26.25
CA LEU A 480 -1.23 -22.64 26.75
C LEU A 480 -1.65 -23.79 25.86
N TYR A 481 -0.70 -24.41 25.18
CA TYR A 481 -0.91 -25.46 24.19
C TYR A 481 -0.27 -26.77 24.64
N ASP A 482 -0.99 -27.87 24.45
CA ASP A 482 -0.50 -29.21 24.69
C ASP A 482 -0.89 -30.14 23.52
N PHE A 483 -0.17 -31.26 23.38
CA PHE A 483 -0.54 -32.28 22.41
C PHE A 483 -1.84 -32.99 22.85
N ASP A 484 -2.75 -33.14 21.91
CA ASP A 484 -3.93 -34.01 22.06
C ASP A 484 -3.60 -35.47 21.71
N ASP A 485 -4.63 -36.33 21.74
CA ASP A 485 -4.49 -37.75 21.42
C ASP A 485 -4.13 -38.02 19.95
N ALA A 486 -4.36 -37.08 19.05
CA ALA A 486 -3.96 -37.17 17.64
C ALA A 486 -2.52 -36.68 17.41
N GLY A 487 -1.90 -36.06 18.40
CA GLY A 487 -0.57 -35.48 18.33
C GLY A 487 -0.58 -34.06 17.78
N ASP A 488 -1.72 -33.39 17.79
CA ASP A 488 -1.86 -32.00 17.39
C ASP A 488 -1.72 -31.06 18.58
N LEU A 489 -1.06 -29.91 18.38
CA LEU A 489 -0.93 -28.87 19.40
C LEU A 489 -2.20 -28.00 19.42
N VAL A 490 -3.00 -28.20 20.46
CA VAL A 490 -4.27 -27.51 20.68
C VAL A 490 -4.21 -26.61 21.91
N ARG A 491 -4.89 -25.46 21.84
CA ARG A 491 -4.97 -24.55 22.96
C ARG A 491 -5.85 -25.14 24.06
N ARG A 492 -5.23 -25.47 25.19
CA ARG A 492 -5.91 -26.02 26.35
C ARG A 492 -6.47 -24.92 27.27
N ASP A 493 -5.72 -23.83 27.41
CA ASP A 493 -6.06 -22.75 28.34
C ASP A 493 -5.55 -21.41 27.81
N ARG A 494 -6.09 -20.30 28.33
CA ARG A 494 -5.74 -18.95 27.92
C ARG A 494 -5.87 -17.99 29.09
N VAL A 495 -4.78 -17.30 29.42
CA VAL A 495 -4.74 -16.31 30.50
C VAL A 495 -4.66 -14.93 29.91
N GLU A 496 -5.70 -14.11 30.12
CA GLU A 496 -5.75 -12.74 29.63
C GLU A 496 -5.47 -11.76 30.77
N LEU A 497 -4.58 -10.79 30.55
CA LEU A 497 -4.14 -9.86 31.59
C LEU A 497 -3.68 -8.51 31.02
N ASP A 498 -3.62 -7.52 31.93
CA ASP A 498 -2.99 -6.24 31.66
C ASP A 498 -1.51 -6.29 32.09
N VAL A 499 -0.61 -5.88 31.18
CA VAL A 499 0.84 -5.76 31.39
C VAL A 499 1.19 -4.28 31.35
N VAL A 500 1.49 -3.68 32.52
CA VAL A 500 1.71 -2.23 32.65
C VAL A 500 3.08 -1.87 33.19
N ALA A 501 3.82 -2.85 33.72
CA ALA A 501 5.15 -2.67 34.27
C ALA A 501 6.22 -3.36 33.42
N GLU A 502 7.46 -2.99 33.57
CA GLU A 502 8.61 -3.67 32.94
C GLU A 502 8.59 -5.19 33.20
N ARG A 503 8.21 -5.60 34.41
CA ARG A 503 8.02 -7.00 34.79
C ARG A 503 6.65 -7.18 35.41
N THR A 504 5.86 -8.10 34.88
CA THR A 504 4.50 -8.39 35.33
C THR A 504 4.40 -9.89 35.69
N PRO A 505 4.17 -10.25 36.94
CA PRO A 505 3.93 -11.65 37.32
C PRO A 505 2.70 -12.24 36.68
N VAL A 506 2.80 -13.48 36.20
CA VAL A 506 1.68 -14.25 35.66
C VAL A 506 1.73 -15.69 36.18
N ASP A 507 0.59 -16.21 36.63
CA ASP A 507 0.44 -17.59 37.06
C ASP A 507 -0.01 -18.44 35.87
N LEU A 508 0.86 -19.30 35.37
CA LEU A 508 0.61 -20.18 34.24
C LEU A 508 0.74 -21.64 34.66
N SER A 509 -0.23 -22.45 34.29
CA SER A 509 -0.11 -23.89 34.44
C SER A 509 0.95 -24.44 33.45
N PRO A 510 1.64 -25.56 33.77
CA PRO A 510 2.58 -26.19 32.85
C PRO A 510 1.96 -26.44 31.47
N ALA A 511 2.68 -26.16 30.40
CA ALA A 511 2.25 -26.36 29.03
C ALA A 511 3.44 -26.69 28.11
N THR A 512 3.19 -27.42 27.03
CA THR A 512 4.19 -27.80 26.05
C THR A 512 4.66 -26.59 25.22
N LEU A 513 3.72 -25.68 24.90
CA LEU A 513 3.99 -24.42 24.21
C LEU A 513 3.23 -23.30 24.91
N ARG A 514 3.91 -22.19 25.18
CA ARG A 514 3.36 -20.97 25.73
C ARG A 514 3.49 -19.87 24.66
N LEU A 515 2.36 -19.32 24.25
CA LEU A 515 2.33 -18.28 23.21
C LEU A 515 1.89 -16.96 23.83
N LEU A 516 2.84 -16.02 23.95
CA LEU A 516 2.53 -14.63 24.32
C LEU A 516 1.75 -13.93 23.21
N ASN A 517 0.85 -13.03 23.60
CA ASN A 517 -0.04 -12.30 22.70
C ASN A 517 -0.94 -13.22 21.84
N ASP A 518 -1.36 -14.35 22.40
CA ASP A 518 -2.30 -15.28 21.77
C ASP A 518 -3.59 -14.54 21.40
N GLY A 519 -4.04 -14.69 20.16
CA GLY A 519 -5.15 -13.94 19.57
C GLY A 519 -4.78 -12.55 19.06
N ASP A 520 -3.49 -12.18 19.09
CA ASP A 520 -2.96 -10.93 18.53
C ASP A 520 -3.64 -9.66 19.06
N LEU A 521 -3.77 -9.55 20.39
CA LEU A 521 -4.50 -8.42 21.01
C LEU A 521 -3.69 -7.13 21.09
N THR A 522 -2.34 -7.17 21.01
CA THR A 522 -1.50 -6.00 21.18
C THR A 522 -0.44 -5.86 20.08
N TYR A 523 0.09 -4.64 19.93
CA TYR A 523 1.23 -4.34 19.06
C TYR A 523 2.53 -4.53 19.85
N ALA A 524 3.17 -5.67 19.67
CA ALA A 524 4.45 -5.99 20.29
C ALA A 524 5.14 -7.14 19.54
N LYS A 525 6.47 -7.13 19.52
CA LYS A 525 7.25 -8.31 19.13
C LYS A 525 7.26 -9.30 20.29
N VAL A 526 7.14 -10.57 19.98
CA VAL A 526 7.14 -11.65 20.96
C VAL A 526 8.41 -12.49 20.80
N ARG A 527 8.93 -12.99 21.92
CA ARG A 527 9.97 -14.03 21.95
C ARG A 527 9.41 -15.29 22.58
N LEU A 528 9.66 -16.40 21.93
CA LEU A 528 9.34 -17.71 22.50
C LEU A 528 10.35 -18.05 23.62
N ASP A 529 9.85 -18.58 24.73
CA ASP A 529 10.73 -19.17 25.74
C ASP A 529 11.45 -20.40 25.17
N ALA A 530 12.54 -20.84 25.83
CA ALA A 530 13.39 -21.91 25.31
C ALA A 530 12.64 -23.24 25.12
N GLY A 531 11.69 -23.56 26.00
CA GLY A 531 10.86 -24.78 25.90
C GLY A 531 9.88 -24.71 24.73
N SER A 532 9.23 -23.57 24.58
CA SER A 532 8.30 -23.29 23.47
C SER A 532 9.04 -23.29 22.13
N LEU A 533 10.23 -22.66 22.05
CA LEU A 533 11.04 -22.67 20.82
C LEU A 533 11.47 -24.10 20.44
N ALA A 534 11.94 -24.91 21.41
CA ALA A 534 12.31 -26.29 21.17
C ALA A 534 11.11 -27.15 20.71
N THR A 535 9.91 -26.85 21.15
CA THR A 535 8.68 -27.52 20.68
C THR A 535 8.35 -27.11 19.24
N VAL A 536 8.40 -25.82 18.95
CA VAL A 536 8.13 -25.25 17.61
C VAL A 536 9.11 -25.80 16.56
N GLU A 537 10.39 -25.94 16.88
CA GLU A 537 11.39 -26.51 15.96
C GLU A 537 11.10 -27.95 15.54
N ARG A 538 10.26 -28.65 16.25
CA ARG A 538 9.93 -30.06 15.94
C ARG A 538 8.50 -30.27 15.47
N SER A 539 7.59 -29.31 15.77
CA SER A 539 6.16 -29.59 15.70
C SER A 539 5.32 -28.34 15.35
N LEU A 540 5.89 -27.36 14.61
CA LEU A 540 5.17 -26.17 14.20
C LEU A 540 3.95 -26.49 13.34
N ASP A 541 4.04 -27.47 12.47
CA ASP A 541 2.99 -28.01 11.61
C ASP A 541 1.83 -28.64 12.40
N ARG A 542 2.02 -28.94 13.69
CA ARG A 542 1.01 -29.51 14.58
C ARG A 542 0.13 -28.49 15.28
N VAL A 543 0.47 -27.20 15.23
CA VAL A 543 -0.36 -26.14 15.79
C VAL A 543 -1.62 -25.97 14.94
N VAL A 544 -2.77 -26.29 15.49
CA VAL A 544 -4.04 -26.33 14.74
C VAL A 544 -4.56 -24.93 14.39
N ASP A 545 -4.49 -24.00 15.34
CA ASP A 545 -4.98 -22.62 15.18
C ASP A 545 -4.10 -21.86 14.16
N PRO A 546 -4.65 -21.40 13.01
CA PRO A 546 -3.87 -20.71 11.98
C PRO A 546 -3.30 -19.36 12.46
N LEU A 547 -4.01 -18.63 13.35
CA LEU A 547 -3.50 -17.38 13.89
C LEU A 547 -2.34 -17.64 14.86
N ALA A 548 -2.42 -18.69 15.68
CA ALA A 548 -1.31 -19.08 16.54
C ALA A 548 -0.08 -19.49 15.73
N ARG A 549 -0.23 -20.27 14.64
CA ARG A 549 0.89 -20.57 13.72
C ARG A 549 1.48 -19.29 13.13
N GLY A 550 0.62 -18.37 12.68
CA GLY A 550 1.03 -17.08 12.14
C GLY A 550 1.83 -16.25 13.16
N LEU A 551 1.38 -16.19 14.41
CA LEU A 551 2.09 -15.48 15.48
C LEU A 551 3.45 -16.12 15.80
N ILE A 552 3.54 -17.45 15.77
CA ILE A 552 4.80 -18.17 15.93
C ILE A 552 5.76 -17.82 14.79
N TRP A 553 5.32 -17.90 13.53
CA TRP A 553 6.14 -17.50 12.38
C TRP A 553 6.60 -16.04 12.46
N SER A 554 5.72 -15.13 12.90
CA SER A 554 6.06 -13.73 13.14
C SER A 554 7.10 -13.57 14.24
N ALA A 555 6.99 -14.33 15.35
CA ALA A 555 7.98 -14.33 16.43
C ALA A 555 9.36 -14.81 15.95
N LEU A 556 9.42 -15.92 15.19
CA LEU A 556 10.63 -16.46 14.60
C LEU A 556 11.27 -15.48 13.60
N TRP A 557 10.47 -14.87 12.75
CA TRP A 557 10.96 -13.90 11.77
C TRP A 557 11.52 -12.64 12.45
N ASN A 558 10.81 -12.08 13.44
CA ASN A 558 11.29 -10.91 14.17
C ASN A 558 12.58 -11.22 14.96
N ALA A 559 12.70 -12.41 15.56
CA ALA A 559 13.93 -12.83 16.23
C ALA A 559 15.10 -12.97 15.22
N THR A 560 14.83 -13.45 13.99
CA THR A 560 15.82 -13.53 12.92
C THR A 560 16.27 -12.13 12.47
N ARG A 561 15.31 -11.22 12.22
CA ARG A 561 15.62 -9.83 11.84
C ARG A 561 16.37 -9.04 12.92
N ASP A 562 16.14 -9.36 14.17
CA ASP A 562 16.84 -8.70 15.28
C ASP A 562 18.24 -9.32 15.56
N GLY A 563 18.58 -10.43 14.86
CA GLY A 563 19.87 -11.13 15.01
C GLY A 563 19.92 -12.07 16.21
N GLU A 564 18.79 -12.38 16.84
CA GLU A 564 18.68 -13.23 18.02
C GLU A 564 18.45 -14.72 17.66
N LEU A 565 17.86 -14.99 16.49
CA LEU A 565 17.72 -16.33 15.92
C LEU A 565 18.60 -16.43 14.67
N ALA A 566 19.44 -17.48 14.59
CA ALA A 566 20.27 -17.72 13.42
C ALA A 566 19.40 -17.85 12.15
N PRO A 567 19.71 -17.16 11.05
CA PRO A 567 18.94 -17.26 9.80
C PRO A 567 18.82 -18.70 9.30
N GLU A 568 19.86 -19.52 9.45
CA GLU A 568 19.81 -20.93 9.04
C GLU A 568 18.80 -21.77 9.86
N ARG A 569 18.56 -21.43 11.13
CA ARG A 569 17.49 -22.09 11.93
C ARG A 569 16.11 -21.76 11.39
N TYR A 570 15.85 -20.48 11.06
CA TYR A 570 14.61 -20.06 10.42
C TYR A 570 14.39 -20.77 9.09
N LEU A 571 15.43 -20.83 8.23
CA LEU A 571 15.38 -21.48 6.93
C LEU A 571 15.16 -22.99 7.05
N THR A 572 15.76 -23.63 8.07
CA THR A 572 15.53 -25.06 8.33
C THR A 572 14.07 -25.33 8.68
N MET A 573 13.45 -24.48 9.53
CA MET A 573 12.02 -24.59 9.86
C MET A 573 11.15 -24.29 8.64
N ALA A 574 11.48 -23.27 7.83
CA ALA A 574 10.74 -22.95 6.61
C ALA A 574 10.74 -24.14 5.62
N ARG A 575 11.89 -24.80 5.41
CA ARG A 575 11.97 -26.00 4.57
C ARG A 575 11.15 -27.17 5.12
N ALA A 576 11.13 -27.32 6.44
CA ALA A 576 10.45 -28.45 7.07
C ALA A 576 8.93 -28.28 7.11
N PHE A 577 8.43 -27.09 7.39
CA PHE A 577 7.03 -26.87 7.76
C PHE A 577 6.20 -26.08 6.74
N ALA A 578 6.85 -25.23 5.89
CA ALA A 578 6.09 -24.49 4.88
C ALA A 578 5.39 -25.38 3.84
N PRO A 579 5.92 -26.57 3.43
CA PRO A 579 5.20 -27.43 2.50
C PRO A 579 3.85 -27.95 3.00
N SER A 580 3.64 -27.99 4.34
CA SER A 580 2.39 -28.42 4.96
C SER A 580 1.46 -27.27 5.37
N GLU A 581 1.84 -26.00 5.11
CA GLU A 581 1.04 -24.82 5.54
C GLU A 581 -0.20 -24.63 4.64
N PRO A 582 -1.42 -24.80 5.18
CA PRO A 582 -2.64 -24.68 4.40
C PRO A 582 -3.08 -23.21 4.20
N ASN A 583 -2.70 -22.29 5.08
CA ASN A 583 -3.08 -20.89 4.95
C ASN A 583 -2.20 -20.17 3.93
N MET A 584 -2.78 -19.74 2.81
CA MET A 584 -2.04 -19.17 1.68
C MET A 584 -1.37 -17.84 1.99
N ALA A 585 -1.96 -17.02 2.83
CA ALA A 585 -1.35 -15.75 3.24
C ALA A 585 -0.09 -16.01 4.08
N LEU A 586 -0.16 -16.96 5.01
CA LEU A 586 0.98 -17.36 5.84
C LEU A 586 2.07 -18.04 4.99
N LEU A 587 1.71 -18.99 4.13
CA LEU A 587 2.66 -19.64 3.22
C LEU A 587 3.43 -18.60 2.40
N THR A 588 2.72 -17.65 1.77
CA THR A 588 3.34 -16.61 0.95
C THR A 588 4.30 -15.74 1.77
N ALA A 589 3.94 -15.39 3.02
CA ALA A 589 4.81 -14.61 3.90
C ALA A 589 6.08 -15.40 4.29
N VAL A 590 5.97 -16.68 4.62
CA VAL A 590 7.11 -17.54 4.96
C VAL A 590 8.06 -17.70 3.77
N LEU A 591 7.52 -17.90 2.55
CA LEU A 591 8.32 -18.01 1.33
C LEU A 591 9.10 -16.72 1.03
N ALA A 592 8.44 -15.56 1.18
CA ALA A 592 9.09 -14.26 1.00
C ALA A 592 10.20 -14.02 2.04
N ASN A 593 9.94 -14.32 3.31
CA ASN A 593 10.89 -14.18 4.39
C ASN A 593 12.12 -15.11 4.23
N ALA A 594 11.90 -16.36 3.78
CA ALA A 594 12.99 -17.30 3.50
C ALA A 594 13.89 -16.79 2.36
N SER A 595 13.30 -16.36 1.26
CA SER A 595 14.05 -15.77 0.13
C SER A 595 14.82 -14.53 0.55
N PHE A 596 14.21 -13.66 1.35
CA PHE A 596 14.87 -12.46 1.90
C PHE A 596 16.04 -12.83 2.82
N ALA A 597 15.85 -13.78 3.74
CA ALA A 597 16.93 -14.22 4.65
C ALA A 597 18.12 -14.78 3.88
N ILE A 598 17.90 -15.54 2.82
CA ILE A 598 18.97 -16.08 1.97
C ILE A 598 19.75 -14.94 1.28
N GLY A 599 19.04 -13.98 0.68
CA GLY A 599 19.68 -12.88 -0.05
C GLY A 599 20.43 -11.91 0.87
N HIS A 600 19.88 -11.63 2.06
CA HIS A 600 20.30 -10.52 2.89
C HIS A 600 21.08 -10.91 4.16
N TYR A 601 20.70 -12.03 4.83
CA TYR A 601 21.22 -12.35 6.17
C TYR A 601 22.30 -13.41 6.20
N LEU A 602 22.51 -14.12 5.10
CA LEU A 602 23.56 -15.14 5.03
C LEU A 602 24.88 -14.59 4.48
N PRO A 603 26.05 -15.04 5.01
CA PRO A 603 27.33 -14.80 4.38
C PRO A 603 27.41 -15.52 3.02
N THR A 604 28.29 -15.03 2.12
CA THR A 604 28.34 -15.46 0.71
C THR A 604 28.43 -16.98 0.53
N GLU A 605 29.28 -17.66 1.31
CA GLU A 605 29.47 -19.11 1.18
C GLU A 605 28.23 -19.92 1.60
N ALA A 606 27.55 -19.52 2.67
CA ALA A 606 26.32 -20.12 3.12
C ALA A 606 25.16 -19.80 2.15
N ARG A 607 25.13 -18.57 1.60
CA ARG A 607 24.13 -18.09 0.65
C ARG A 607 24.06 -18.97 -0.58
N ASP A 608 25.17 -19.33 -1.21
CA ASP A 608 25.18 -20.17 -2.41
C ASP A 608 24.68 -21.59 -2.13
N ARG A 609 24.99 -22.12 -0.95
CA ARG A 609 24.45 -23.42 -0.52
C ARG A 609 22.93 -23.31 -0.34
N TRP A 610 22.45 -22.31 0.41
CA TRP A 610 21.01 -22.14 0.70
C TRP A 610 20.20 -21.78 -0.53
N ARG A 611 20.73 -21.05 -1.50
CA ARG A 611 20.09 -20.82 -2.81
C ARG A 611 19.77 -22.14 -3.50
N ARG A 612 20.76 -23.02 -3.55
CA ARG A 612 20.58 -24.38 -4.14
C ARG A 612 19.51 -25.18 -3.39
N GLU A 613 19.63 -25.24 -2.07
CA GLU A 613 18.73 -26.02 -1.23
C GLU A 613 17.30 -25.44 -1.26
N TRP A 614 17.17 -24.12 -1.32
CA TRP A 614 15.88 -23.46 -1.39
C TRP A 614 15.18 -23.66 -2.74
N LEU A 615 15.90 -23.56 -3.85
CA LEU A 615 15.37 -23.86 -5.17
C LEU A 615 14.88 -25.32 -5.25
N GLU A 616 15.65 -26.29 -4.76
CA GLU A 616 15.23 -27.69 -4.70
C GLU A 616 13.97 -27.87 -3.83
N THR A 617 13.90 -27.18 -2.69
CA THR A 617 12.72 -27.22 -1.83
C THR A 617 11.49 -26.70 -2.57
N CYS A 618 11.59 -25.53 -3.20
CA CYS A 618 10.49 -24.94 -3.97
C CYS A 618 10.08 -25.82 -5.15
N TRP A 619 11.06 -26.39 -5.86
CA TRP A 619 10.83 -27.26 -7.00
C TRP A 619 10.14 -28.57 -6.61
N THR A 620 10.57 -29.19 -5.53
CA THR A 620 9.99 -30.43 -5.00
C THR A 620 8.58 -30.17 -4.46
N ALA A 621 8.40 -29.11 -3.65
CA ALA A 621 7.10 -28.76 -3.09
C ALA A 621 6.07 -28.43 -4.19
N MET A 622 6.49 -27.74 -5.27
CA MET A 622 5.62 -27.51 -6.44
C MET A 622 5.15 -28.82 -7.09
N GLN A 623 6.02 -29.86 -7.13
CA GLN A 623 5.67 -31.14 -7.73
C GLN A 623 4.79 -32.01 -6.82
N GLU A 624 4.98 -31.91 -5.51
CA GLU A 624 4.27 -32.71 -4.50
C GLU A 624 2.96 -32.07 -4.04
N ALA A 625 2.77 -30.77 -4.27
CA ALA A 625 1.53 -30.08 -3.93
C ALA A 625 0.33 -30.65 -4.70
N GLU A 626 -0.85 -30.53 -4.10
CA GLU A 626 -2.11 -30.95 -4.74
C GLU A 626 -2.28 -30.30 -6.11
N SER A 627 -2.55 -31.13 -7.10
CA SER A 627 -2.68 -30.74 -8.51
C SER A 627 -3.70 -29.62 -8.71
N GLY A 628 -3.26 -28.49 -9.28
CA GLY A 628 -4.07 -27.30 -9.55
C GLY A 628 -4.41 -26.46 -8.32
N SER A 629 -3.85 -26.78 -7.15
CA SER A 629 -4.10 -26.02 -5.91
C SER A 629 -3.41 -24.65 -5.89
N GLY A 630 -3.92 -23.76 -5.04
CA GLY A 630 -3.24 -22.49 -4.74
C GLY A 630 -1.85 -22.66 -4.15
N GLY A 631 -1.63 -23.73 -3.37
CA GLY A 631 -0.32 -24.12 -2.85
C GLY A 631 0.67 -24.47 -3.97
N GLN A 632 0.23 -25.25 -4.97
CA GLN A 632 1.06 -25.57 -6.14
C GLN A 632 1.49 -24.30 -6.89
N LEU A 633 0.58 -23.38 -7.10
CA LEU A 633 0.86 -22.08 -7.74
C LEU A 633 1.83 -21.23 -6.90
N ALA A 634 1.65 -21.17 -5.58
CA ALA A 634 2.55 -20.42 -4.69
C ALA A 634 3.97 -20.99 -4.75
N TRP A 635 4.13 -22.32 -4.72
CA TRP A 635 5.42 -22.97 -4.84
C TRP A 635 6.03 -22.82 -6.24
N ALA A 636 5.23 -22.82 -7.31
CA ALA A 636 5.70 -22.57 -8.67
C ALA A 636 6.28 -21.15 -8.81
N ARG A 637 5.61 -20.15 -8.24
CA ARG A 637 6.10 -18.77 -8.19
C ARG A 637 7.37 -18.63 -7.35
N ALA A 638 7.44 -19.34 -6.21
CA ALA A 638 8.65 -19.38 -5.38
C ALA A 638 9.81 -20.05 -6.11
N ALA A 639 9.57 -21.15 -6.84
CA ALA A 639 10.57 -21.82 -7.66
C ALA A 639 11.09 -20.90 -8.79
N ALA A 640 10.19 -20.18 -9.48
CA ALA A 640 10.58 -19.20 -10.49
C ALA A 640 11.45 -18.08 -9.91
N ALA A 641 11.09 -17.55 -8.72
CA ALA A 641 11.86 -16.53 -8.03
C ALA A 641 13.25 -17.04 -7.57
N ALA A 642 13.33 -18.26 -7.05
CA ALA A 642 14.59 -18.88 -6.66
C ALA A 642 15.50 -19.19 -7.88
N ALA A 643 14.92 -19.52 -9.02
CA ALA A 643 15.65 -19.78 -10.26
C ALA A 643 16.28 -18.52 -10.90
N VAL A 644 15.94 -17.32 -10.45
CA VAL A 644 16.59 -16.06 -10.91
C VAL A 644 18.08 -16.02 -10.55
N VAL A 645 18.48 -16.72 -9.49
CA VAL A 645 19.87 -16.72 -8.97
C VAL A 645 20.57 -18.07 -9.07
N ASP A 646 19.89 -19.10 -9.58
CA ASP A 646 20.46 -20.46 -9.73
C ASP A 646 19.86 -21.15 -10.96
N ASP A 647 20.70 -21.64 -11.88
CA ASP A 647 20.33 -22.17 -13.20
C ASP A 647 20.14 -23.68 -13.28
N ARG A 648 20.21 -24.41 -12.18
CA ARG A 648 20.18 -25.89 -12.18
C ARG A 648 18.93 -26.49 -12.84
N HIS A 649 17.78 -25.81 -12.79
CA HIS A 649 16.56 -26.22 -13.46
C HIS A 649 16.30 -25.45 -14.78
N ALA A 650 17.27 -24.70 -15.30
CA ALA A 650 17.09 -23.92 -16.54
C ALA A 650 16.66 -24.78 -17.74
N ALA A 651 17.22 -25.98 -17.91
CA ALA A 651 16.83 -26.89 -18.98
C ALA A 651 15.41 -27.45 -18.81
N ASP A 652 14.99 -27.73 -17.56
CA ASP A 652 13.61 -28.19 -17.27
C ASP A 652 12.62 -27.06 -17.49
N ILE A 653 12.91 -25.84 -16.97
CA ILE A 653 12.09 -24.64 -17.16
C ILE A 653 11.93 -24.37 -18.67
N ARG A 654 13.02 -24.40 -19.43
CA ARG A 654 12.99 -24.20 -20.88
C ARG A 654 12.12 -25.24 -21.58
N ALA A 655 12.28 -26.52 -21.24
CA ALA A 655 11.49 -27.59 -21.83
C ALA A 655 9.99 -27.47 -21.50
N ILE A 656 9.63 -27.00 -20.31
CA ILE A 656 8.25 -26.72 -19.91
C ILE A 656 7.67 -25.54 -20.72
N LEU A 657 8.40 -24.46 -20.83
CA LEU A 657 7.96 -23.25 -21.56
C LEU A 657 7.78 -23.52 -23.07
N ASP A 658 8.65 -24.32 -23.67
CA ASP A 658 8.61 -24.70 -25.10
C ASP A 658 7.59 -25.82 -25.40
N GLY A 659 6.97 -26.42 -24.35
CA GLY A 659 6.04 -27.55 -24.52
C GLY A 659 6.69 -28.89 -24.83
N GLY A 660 8.02 -28.98 -24.75
CA GLY A 660 8.79 -30.20 -24.93
C GLY A 660 8.69 -31.18 -23.76
N ARG A 661 8.28 -30.67 -22.59
CA ARG A 661 7.99 -31.44 -21.38
C ARG A 661 6.71 -30.92 -20.74
N PRO A 662 5.79 -31.75 -20.27
CA PRO A 662 4.66 -31.28 -19.48
C PRO A 662 5.17 -30.67 -18.17
N GLY A 663 4.56 -29.59 -17.76
CA GLY A 663 4.71 -29.05 -16.39
C GLY A 663 4.13 -30.04 -15.36
N PRO A 664 4.27 -29.75 -14.06
CA PRO A 664 3.58 -30.48 -13.02
C PRO A 664 2.08 -30.62 -13.32
N ASP A 665 1.50 -31.78 -13.01
CA ASP A 665 0.10 -32.03 -13.28
C ASP A 665 -0.78 -30.97 -12.58
N GLY A 666 -1.76 -30.42 -13.32
CA GLY A 666 -2.66 -29.38 -12.85
C GLY A 666 -2.10 -27.95 -12.83
N LEU A 667 -0.79 -27.75 -12.92
CA LEU A 667 -0.20 -26.42 -12.94
C LEU A 667 -0.53 -25.70 -14.26
N ARG A 668 -1.28 -24.62 -14.16
CA ARG A 668 -1.55 -23.74 -15.30
C ARG A 668 -0.37 -22.79 -15.52
N LEU A 669 0.23 -22.87 -16.70
CA LEU A 669 1.24 -21.91 -17.16
C LEU A 669 0.53 -20.69 -17.73
N ASP A 670 -0.01 -19.84 -16.85
CA ASP A 670 -0.59 -18.58 -17.26
C ASP A 670 0.50 -17.57 -17.68
N PRO A 671 0.14 -16.45 -18.32
CA PRO A 671 1.12 -15.48 -18.80
C PRO A 671 2.07 -14.98 -17.70
N ASP A 672 1.58 -14.74 -16.48
CA ASP A 672 2.37 -14.18 -15.40
C ASP A 672 3.44 -15.19 -14.90
N LEU A 673 3.06 -16.46 -14.72
CA LEU A 673 4.02 -17.52 -14.37
C LEU A 673 5.02 -17.78 -15.50
N ARG A 674 4.58 -17.75 -16.76
CA ARG A 674 5.48 -17.88 -17.92
C ARG A 674 6.53 -16.77 -17.91
N TRP A 675 6.12 -15.52 -17.73
CA TRP A 675 7.06 -14.39 -17.66
C TRP A 675 8.00 -14.45 -16.46
N ALA A 676 7.54 -14.96 -15.32
CA ALA A 676 8.42 -15.20 -14.16
C ALA A 676 9.51 -16.22 -14.50
N LEU A 677 9.15 -17.32 -15.17
CA LEU A 677 10.08 -18.35 -15.63
C LEU A 677 11.04 -17.82 -16.73
N TRP A 678 10.54 -17.03 -17.69
CA TRP A 678 11.38 -16.38 -18.68
C TRP A 678 12.36 -15.38 -18.05
N THR A 679 11.94 -14.65 -17.04
CA THR A 679 12.82 -13.73 -16.29
C THR A 679 13.94 -14.51 -15.59
N ALA A 680 13.65 -15.69 -15.01
CA ALA A 680 14.66 -16.55 -14.42
C ALA A 680 15.68 -17.05 -15.47
N LEU A 681 15.21 -17.52 -16.62
CA LEU A 681 16.10 -17.92 -17.72
C LEU A 681 16.93 -16.75 -18.26
N SER A 682 16.35 -15.56 -18.33
CA SER A 682 17.07 -14.36 -18.75
C SER A 682 18.18 -13.99 -17.77
N ALA A 683 17.88 -13.96 -16.45
CA ALA A 683 18.82 -13.60 -15.41
C ALA A 683 20.01 -14.56 -15.31
N THR A 684 19.80 -15.81 -15.69
CA THR A 684 20.83 -16.87 -15.70
C THR A 684 21.48 -17.08 -17.06
N GLY A 685 21.13 -16.27 -18.09
CA GLY A 685 21.77 -16.28 -19.42
C GLY A 685 21.25 -17.36 -20.37
N HIS A 686 20.07 -17.94 -20.07
CA HIS A 686 19.44 -19.02 -20.87
C HIS A 686 18.29 -18.51 -21.78
N ALA A 687 18.08 -17.20 -21.90
CA ALA A 687 17.13 -16.58 -22.84
C ALA A 687 17.79 -15.45 -23.63
N ASP A 688 17.56 -15.44 -24.96
CA ASP A 688 17.95 -14.38 -25.87
C ASP A 688 16.77 -13.42 -26.16
N PRO A 689 17.01 -12.21 -26.70
CA PRO A 689 15.95 -11.27 -27.03
C PRO A 689 14.90 -11.85 -27.99
N GLU A 690 15.32 -12.60 -28.99
CA GLU A 690 14.45 -13.17 -30.02
C GLU A 690 13.43 -14.13 -29.37
N THR A 691 13.83 -14.89 -28.37
CA THR A 691 12.94 -15.78 -27.62
C THR A 691 11.91 -14.97 -26.80
N LEU A 692 12.34 -13.87 -26.19
CA LEU A 692 11.45 -12.98 -25.43
C LEU A 692 10.45 -12.25 -26.35
N ASP A 693 10.85 -11.92 -27.59
CA ASP A 693 9.95 -11.35 -28.59
C ASP A 693 8.88 -12.37 -29.02
N VAL A 694 9.23 -13.64 -29.13
CA VAL A 694 8.25 -14.72 -29.39
C VAL A 694 7.26 -14.86 -28.25
N GLU A 695 7.71 -14.75 -27.00
CA GLU A 695 6.80 -14.79 -25.86
C GLU A 695 5.91 -13.53 -25.79
N LEU A 696 6.45 -12.34 -26.10
CA LEU A 696 5.65 -11.13 -26.20
C LEU A 696 4.57 -11.25 -27.27
N ALA A 697 4.86 -11.86 -28.39
CA ALA A 697 3.86 -12.09 -29.44
C ALA A 697 2.70 -13.01 -28.97
N ARG A 698 2.89 -13.79 -27.87
CA ARG A 698 1.83 -14.55 -27.21
C ARG A 698 1.02 -13.69 -26.24
N ASP A 699 1.66 -12.76 -25.60
CA ASP A 699 1.08 -11.90 -24.56
C ASP A 699 1.37 -10.43 -24.88
N ASP A 700 0.94 -9.96 -26.04
CA ASP A 700 1.12 -8.55 -26.48
C ASP A 700 0.13 -7.65 -25.73
N THR A 701 0.25 -7.63 -24.42
CA THR A 701 -0.53 -6.82 -23.47
C THR A 701 0.39 -5.80 -22.78
N ALA A 702 -0.20 -4.83 -22.08
CA ALA A 702 0.58 -3.88 -21.25
C ALA A 702 1.46 -4.63 -20.25
N SER A 703 0.88 -5.61 -19.52
CA SER A 703 1.62 -6.41 -18.55
C SER A 703 2.70 -7.27 -19.19
N GLY A 704 2.42 -7.84 -20.40
CA GLY A 704 3.41 -8.62 -21.16
C GLY A 704 4.61 -7.75 -21.61
N ARG A 705 4.35 -6.52 -22.05
CA ARG A 705 5.41 -5.56 -22.40
C ARG A 705 6.26 -5.15 -21.22
N THR A 706 5.62 -4.89 -20.06
CA THR A 706 6.31 -4.61 -18.80
C THR A 706 7.17 -5.80 -18.36
N ALA A 707 6.65 -7.02 -18.46
CA ALA A 707 7.38 -8.24 -18.10
C ALA A 707 8.54 -8.52 -19.07
N GLN A 708 8.36 -8.27 -20.39
CA GLN A 708 9.44 -8.36 -21.36
C GLN A 708 10.58 -7.37 -21.05
N LEU A 709 10.26 -6.10 -20.72
CA LEU A 709 11.25 -5.12 -20.33
C LEU A 709 12.09 -5.60 -19.15
N ARG A 710 11.44 -6.19 -18.14
CA ARG A 710 12.11 -6.81 -16.98
C ARG A 710 13.04 -7.93 -17.44
N ALA A 711 12.54 -8.86 -18.24
CA ALA A 711 13.32 -10.00 -18.71
C ALA A 711 14.52 -9.59 -19.59
N LEU A 712 14.34 -8.61 -20.48
CA LEU A 712 15.41 -8.05 -21.29
C LEU A 712 16.51 -7.40 -20.45
N ALA A 713 16.13 -6.59 -19.42
CA ALA A 713 17.05 -5.94 -18.49
C ALA A 713 17.72 -6.93 -17.51
N ALA A 714 17.13 -8.11 -17.30
CA ALA A 714 17.66 -9.14 -16.40
C ALA A 714 18.87 -9.87 -16.96
N ARG A 715 19.10 -9.87 -18.28
CA ARG A 715 20.19 -10.60 -18.94
C ARG A 715 21.54 -10.21 -18.35
N PRO A 716 22.44 -11.23 -18.09
CA PRO A 716 23.73 -11.01 -17.43
C PRO A 716 24.81 -10.55 -18.42
N ASP A 717 24.58 -9.41 -19.04
CA ASP A 717 25.43 -8.79 -20.06
C ASP A 717 25.77 -7.35 -19.62
N PRO A 718 27.06 -6.93 -19.60
CA PRO A 718 27.44 -5.59 -19.17
C PRO A 718 26.77 -4.45 -19.97
N GLU A 719 26.56 -4.63 -21.29
CA GLU A 719 25.91 -3.63 -22.12
C GLU A 719 24.41 -3.54 -21.82
N VAL A 720 23.78 -4.67 -21.50
CA VAL A 720 22.37 -4.69 -21.07
C VAL A 720 22.22 -3.94 -19.75
N LYS A 721 23.11 -4.18 -18.79
CA LYS A 721 23.07 -3.48 -17.50
C LYS A 721 23.35 -1.98 -17.67
N ALA A 722 24.27 -1.59 -18.55
CA ALA A 722 24.54 -0.19 -18.86
C ALA A 722 23.31 0.51 -19.48
N ARG A 723 22.62 -0.12 -20.44
CA ARG A 723 21.40 0.42 -21.02
C ARG A 723 20.26 0.52 -19.99
N ALA A 724 20.06 -0.49 -19.16
CA ALA A 724 19.03 -0.46 -18.12
C ALA A 724 19.28 0.66 -17.10
N TRP A 725 20.54 0.86 -16.69
CA TRP A 725 20.94 1.95 -15.81
C TRP A 725 20.65 3.32 -16.44
N ALA A 726 21.11 3.56 -17.68
CA ALA A 726 20.87 4.81 -18.39
C ALA A 726 19.36 5.06 -18.59
N SER A 727 18.60 4.04 -18.98
CA SER A 727 17.15 4.16 -19.15
C SER A 727 16.45 4.54 -17.84
N ALA A 728 16.79 3.92 -16.73
CA ALA A 728 16.18 4.25 -15.44
C ALA A 728 16.42 5.70 -15.00
N LEU A 729 17.61 6.25 -15.28
CA LEU A 729 17.97 7.61 -14.85
C LEU A 729 17.53 8.69 -15.86
N GLU A 730 17.62 8.44 -17.14
CA GLU A 730 17.57 9.46 -18.20
C GLU A 730 16.26 9.43 -18.99
N ASP A 731 15.62 8.26 -19.16
CA ASP A 731 14.41 8.14 -19.96
C ASP A 731 13.19 8.70 -19.21
N THR A 732 12.72 9.85 -19.68
CA THR A 732 11.54 10.52 -19.10
C THR A 732 10.22 9.99 -19.68
N ALA A 733 10.27 9.10 -20.66
CA ALA A 733 9.09 8.51 -21.28
C ALA A 733 8.62 7.22 -20.58
N LEU A 734 9.48 6.64 -19.71
CA LEU A 734 9.09 5.48 -18.92
C LEU A 734 7.93 5.84 -17.97
N SER A 735 6.90 5.00 -17.97
CA SER A 735 5.90 5.02 -16.91
C SER A 735 6.49 4.46 -15.61
N ASN A 736 5.75 4.61 -14.51
CA ASN A 736 6.09 4.01 -13.21
C ASN A 736 6.35 2.49 -13.33
N ASP A 737 5.45 1.73 -13.98
CA ASP A 737 5.56 0.27 -14.14
C ASP A 737 6.75 -0.13 -15.01
N HIS A 738 7.00 0.58 -16.09
CA HIS A 738 8.17 0.33 -16.96
C HIS A 738 9.48 0.64 -16.24
N LEU A 739 9.52 1.71 -15.44
CA LEU A 739 10.69 2.04 -14.63
C LEU A 739 10.98 0.94 -13.60
N ASP A 740 9.95 0.49 -12.87
CA ASP A 740 10.08 -0.61 -11.89
C ASP A 740 10.56 -1.91 -12.57
N ALA A 741 10.07 -2.22 -13.77
CA ALA A 741 10.50 -3.38 -14.54
C ALA A 741 11.98 -3.29 -14.93
N VAL A 742 12.45 -2.12 -15.41
CA VAL A 742 13.85 -1.89 -15.79
C VAL A 742 14.77 -2.01 -14.56
N ILE A 743 14.39 -1.40 -13.44
CA ILE A 743 15.15 -1.47 -12.18
C ILE A 743 15.21 -2.91 -11.65
N ALA A 744 14.09 -3.62 -11.63
CA ALA A 744 14.05 -5.01 -11.20
C ALA A 744 14.91 -5.91 -12.09
N GLY A 745 14.88 -5.70 -13.41
CA GLY A 745 15.74 -6.42 -14.35
C GLY A 745 17.23 -6.07 -14.19
N PHE A 746 17.58 -4.80 -13.94
CA PHE A 746 18.96 -4.40 -13.65
C PHE A 746 19.54 -5.16 -12.46
N ARG A 747 18.74 -5.34 -11.39
CA ARG A 747 19.15 -6.05 -10.17
C ARG A 747 19.04 -7.57 -10.24
N ALA A 748 18.30 -8.10 -11.20
CA ALA A 748 18.04 -9.54 -11.32
C ALA A 748 19.34 -10.36 -11.38
N GLY A 749 19.31 -11.55 -10.75
CA GLY A 749 20.45 -12.45 -10.66
C GLY A 749 21.50 -12.06 -9.62
N GLU A 750 21.32 -10.93 -8.93
CA GLU A 750 22.26 -10.40 -7.92
C GLU A 750 23.72 -10.34 -8.41
N ARG A 751 23.92 -10.02 -9.67
CA ARG A 751 25.23 -10.05 -10.39
C ARG A 751 26.09 -8.84 -10.01
N ARG A 752 26.59 -8.85 -8.76
CA ARG A 752 27.50 -7.78 -8.26
C ARG A 752 28.72 -7.56 -9.17
N ASP A 753 29.21 -8.62 -9.80
CA ASP A 753 30.29 -8.57 -10.79
C ASP A 753 29.98 -7.64 -11.99
N LEU A 754 28.70 -7.45 -12.31
CA LEU A 754 28.23 -6.61 -13.41
C LEU A 754 27.75 -5.23 -12.98
N ILE A 755 27.22 -5.11 -11.74
CA ILE A 755 26.54 -3.88 -11.30
C ILE A 755 27.29 -3.08 -10.22
N ALA A 756 28.31 -3.64 -9.57
CA ALA A 756 29.07 -2.92 -8.51
C ALA A 756 29.73 -1.64 -9.01
N GLY A 757 30.08 -1.54 -10.30
CA GLY A 757 30.65 -0.34 -10.91
C GLY A 757 29.69 0.86 -10.94
N TYR A 758 28.40 0.68 -10.65
CA TYR A 758 27.40 1.76 -10.60
C TYR A 758 27.17 2.33 -9.19
N ASP A 759 27.79 1.79 -8.16
CA ASP A 759 27.57 2.22 -6.77
C ASP A 759 27.94 3.71 -6.58
N ASP A 760 29.08 4.15 -7.06
CA ASP A 760 29.49 5.55 -6.97
C ASP A 760 28.63 6.46 -7.88
N ALA A 761 28.24 5.95 -9.06
CA ALA A 761 27.36 6.66 -9.98
C ALA A 761 25.95 6.87 -9.37
N TYR A 762 25.45 5.93 -8.58
CA TYR A 762 24.21 6.09 -7.85
C TYR A 762 24.26 7.30 -6.91
N PHE A 763 25.25 7.36 -6.03
CA PHE A 763 25.40 8.46 -5.08
C PHE A 763 25.64 9.83 -5.76
N ALA A 764 26.25 9.84 -6.93
CA ALA A 764 26.40 11.06 -7.74
C ALA A 764 25.06 11.52 -8.37
N ALA A 765 24.16 10.61 -8.71
CA ALA A 765 22.96 10.89 -9.50
C ALA A 765 21.72 11.30 -8.66
N ILE A 766 21.54 10.70 -7.46
CA ILE A 766 20.25 10.73 -6.77
C ILE A 766 19.75 12.13 -6.40
N ARG A 767 20.65 13.09 -6.10
CA ARG A 767 20.28 14.48 -5.83
C ARG A 767 19.73 15.18 -7.10
N GLY A 768 20.34 14.93 -8.24
CA GLY A 768 19.87 15.43 -9.53
C GLY A 768 18.52 14.82 -9.95
N VAL A 769 18.37 13.53 -9.75
CA VAL A 769 17.11 12.81 -9.99
C VAL A 769 15.98 13.40 -9.15
N TRP A 770 16.22 13.62 -7.84
CA TRP A 770 15.22 14.20 -6.94
C TRP A 770 14.78 15.60 -7.35
N ALA A 771 15.69 16.40 -7.89
CA ALA A 771 15.39 17.76 -8.33
C ALA A 771 14.63 17.83 -9.67
N GLN A 772 14.72 16.79 -10.51
CA GLN A 772 14.25 16.84 -11.91
C GLN A 772 13.03 15.95 -12.17
N ARG A 773 12.76 14.98 -11.33
CA ARG A 773 11.67 14.02 -11.49
C ARG A 773 10.56 14.28 -10.48
N SER A 774 9.36 13.77 -10.74
CA SER A 774 8.31 13.72 -9.70
C SER A 774 8.78 12.88 -8.51
N ILE A 775 8.23 13.14 -7.35
CA ILE A 775 8.60 12.43 -6.11
C ILE A 775 8.37 10.92 -6.26
N GLU A 776 7.33 10.50 -7.00
CA GLU A 776 7.02 9.08 -7.23
C GLU A 776 8.12 8.38 -8.05
N ILE A 777 8.56 9.02 -9.12
CA ILE A 777 9.64 8.50 -9.97
C ILE A 777 10.98 8.55 -9.26
N ALA A 778 11.29 9.66 -8.58
CA ALA A 778 12.55 9.82 -7.84
C ALA A 778 12.68 8.79 -6.71
N ARG A 779 11.61 8.55 -5.95
CA ARG A 779 11.55 7.54 -4.89
C ARG A 779 11.85 6.13 -5.41
N ARG A 780 11.25 5.72 -6.55
CA ARG A 780 11.51 4.42 -7.19
C ARG A 780 12.99 4.24 -7.54
N ILE A 781 13.61 5.27 -8.11
CA ILE A 781 15.03 5.25 -8.46
C ILE A 781 15.91 5.17 -7.21
N VAL A 782 15.66 6.01 -6.21
CA VAL A 782 16.44 6.06 -4.97
C VAL A 782 16.39 4.73 -4.22
N LEU A 783 15.20 4.13 -4.08
CA LEU A 783 15.03 2.86 -3.38
C LEU A 783 15.49 1.66 -4.24
N GLY A 784 15.09 1.65 -5.50
CA GLY A 784 15.27 0.50 -6.37
C GLY A 784 16.70 0.30 -6.86
N LEU A 785 17.49 1.35 -7.02
CA LEU A 785 18.88 1.28 -7.44
C LEU A 785 19.89 1.38 -6.27
N PHE A 786 19.42 1.43 -5.02
CA PHE A 786 20.32 1.50 -3.86
C PHE A 786 21.35 0.36 -3.87
N PRO A 787 22.66 0.64 -3.69
CA PRO A 787 23.72 -0.37 -3.80
C PRO A 787 23.64 -1.46 -2.72
N ALA A 788 23.76 -2.72 -3.14
CA ALA A 788 23.95 -3.87 -2.24
C ALA A 788 25.46 -3.98 -1.88
N SER A 789 25.93 -3.16 -0.95
CA SER A 789 27.33 -3.08 -0.53
C SER A 789 27.61 -3.96 0.69
N ASP A 790 28.91 -4.26 0.91
CA ASP A 790 29.41 -4.92 2.13
C ASP A 790 29.92 -3.90 3.18
N SER A 791 29.67 -2.60 2.97
CA SER A 791 30.00 -1.50 3.88
C SER A 791 28.95 -0.40 3.80
N VAL A 792 28.76 0.34 4.90
CA VAL A 792 27.95 1.55 4.97
C VAL A 792 28.73 2.83 4.65
N ASP A 793 30.03 2.76 4.40
CA ASP A 793 30.92 3.93 4.31
C ASP A 793 30.52 4.91 3.21
N SER A 794 30.13 4.40 2.03
CA SER A 794 29.71 5.26 0.90
C SER A 794 28.43 6.02 1.20
N VAL A 795 27.44 5.35 1.81
CA VAL A 795 26.17 6.02 2.16
C VAL A 795 26.36 7.00 3.31
N ASP A 796 27.19 6.69 4.32
CA ASP A 796 27.52 7.59 5.42
C ASP A 796 28.26 8.83 4.89
N SER A 797 29.19 8.65 3.96
CA SER A 797 29.89 9.75 3.28
C SER A 797 28.95 10.64 2.48
N TRP A 798 27.99 10.04 1.78
CA TRP A 798 26.98 10.81 1.03
C TRP A 798 26.09 11.62 1.97
N LEU A 799 25.55 11.04 3.03
CA LEU A 799 24.72 11.73 4.03
C LEU A 799 25.46 12.90 4.68
N ALA A 800 26.74 12.70 5.03
CA ALA A 800 27.57 13.75 5.62
C ALA A 800 27.83 14.91 4.63
N ALA A 801 27.99 14.62 3.34
CA ALA A 801 28.26 15.60 2.31
C ALA A 801 27.01 16.35 1.81
N ASN A 802 25.80 15.84 2.09
CA ASN A 802 24.52 16.34 1.55
C ASN A 802 23.51 16.71 2.65
N VAL A 803 23.97 17.28 3.74
CA VAL A 803 23.14 17.73 4.88
C VAL A 803 22.10 18.78 4.49
N ASP A 804 22.28 19.45 3.36
CA ASP A 804 21.40 20.46 2.76
C ASP A 804 20.45 19.88 1.70
N ALA A 805 20.47 18.56 1.46
CA ALA A 805 19.56 17.91 0.52
C ALA A 805 18.11 17.93 1.06
N PRO A 806 17.09 17.78 0.20
CA PRO A 806 15.70 17.68 0.62
C PRO A 806 15.50 16.65 1.73
N GLY A 807 14.74 16.99 2.78
CA GLY A 807 14.52 16.13 3.94
C GLY A 807 13.95 14.76 3.58
N ALA A 808 13.04 14.73 2.60
CA ALA A 808 12.47 13.48 2.08
C ALA A 808 13.54 12.57 1.44
N LEU A 809 14.45 13.10 0.64
CA LEU A 809 15.56 12.33 0.06
C LEU A 809 16.50 11.80 1.17
N CYS A 810 16.88 12.65 2.12
CA CYS A 810 17.72 12.25 3.25
C CYS A 810 17.06 11.13 4.07
N ARG A 811 15.74 11.21 4.29
CA ARG A 811 14.96 10.17 4.98
C ARG A 811 15.11 8.81 4.26
N LEU A 812 14.83 8.74 2.96
CA LEU A 812 14.92 7.51 2.19
C LEU A 812 16.33 6.89 2.19
N VAL A 813 17.35 7.72 2.02
CA VAL A 813 18.76 7.24 2.04
C VAL A 813 19.15 6.73 3.44
N THR A 814 18.68 7.39 4.51
CA THR A 814 18.90 6.96 5.90
C THR A 814 18.23 5.61 6.18
N GLU A 815 17.03 5.39 5.66
CA GLU A 815 16.30 4.11 5.78
C GLU A 815 17.06 2.98 5.07
N GLN A 816 17.53 3.22 3.84
CA GLN A 816 18.32 2.23 3.10
C GLN A 816 19.65 1.93 3.79
N ARG A 817 20.29 2.95 4.38
CA ARG A 817 21.49 2.79 5.20
C ARG A 817 21.24 1.90 6.41
N ASP A 818 20.13 2.06 7.11
CA ASP A 818 19.77 1.23 8.27
C ASP A 818 19.50 -0.22 7.86
N HIS A 819 18.78 -0.44 6.77
CA HIS A 819 18.56 -1.79 6.23
C HIS A 819 19.89 -2.48 5.92
N LEU A 820 20.82 -1.81 5.22
CA LEU A 820 22.14 -2.35 4.92
C LEU A 820 22.94 -2.64 6.21
N ALA A 821 22.92 -1.72 7.16
CA ALA A 821 23.62 -1.92 8.45
C ALA A 821 23.08 -3.11 9.24
N ARG A 822 21.75 -3.34 9.20
CA ARG A 822 21.10 -4.50 9.81
C ARG A 822 21.56 -5.80 9.15
N ASP A 823 21.54 -5.85 7.81
CA ASP A 823 21.98 -7.01 7.04
C ASP A 823 23.43 -7.39 7.39
N LEU A 824 24.33 -6.41 7.40
CA LEU A 824 25.74 -6.60 7.74
C LEU A 824 25.93 -7.08 9.18
N ARG A 825 25.18 -6.52 10.14
CA ARG A 825 25.24 -6.92 11.55
C ARG A 825 24.80 -8.38 11.72
N ILE A 826 23.71 -8.79 11.09
CA ILE A 826 23.19 -10.17 11.18
C ILE A 826 24.20 -11.14 10.58
N ARG A 827 24.76 -10.83 9.41
CA ARG A 827 25.83 -11.63 8.78
C ARG A 827 27.02 -11.79 9.73
N ALA A 828 27.46 -10.71 10.37
CA ALA A 828 28.59 -10.75 11.29
C ALA A 828 28.32 -11.53 12.59
N THR A 829 27.06 -11.57 13.03
CA THR A 829 26.68 -12.29 14.27
C THR A 829 26.67 -13.80 14.06
N TRP A 830 26.36 -14.26 12.87
CA TRP A 830 26.13 -15.69 12.57
C TRP A 830 27.11 -16.24 11.51
N CYS A 831 28.30 -15.59 11.34
CA CYS A 831 29.41 -16.06 10.50
C CYS A 831 30.15 -17.23 11.09
#